data_84ff4ebffac527a0118457d4cf34e162
#
_entry.id   84ff4ebffac527a0118457d4cf34e162
#
_cell.length_a   1.000
_cell.length_b   1.000
_cell.length_c   1.000
_cell.angle_alpha   90.00
_cell.angle_beta   90.00
_cell.angle_gamma   90.00
#
_symmetry.space_group_name_H-M   'P 1'
#
loop_
_entity.id
_entity.type
_entity.pdbx_description
1 polymer ?
#
loop_
_entity_poly.entity_id
_entity_poly.type
_entity_poly.pdbx_seq_one_letter_code
_entity_poly.pdbx_strand_id
1 'polypeptide(L)'
;MSDGHDFVRLLGSQDRGEELELNGTFSEDSPQSGRSSRDHSAERRTSSIMKDGSRQKQKKTVSFSTMSNKRKINSTAACISSMMEGCEMKKVRSNSRMYNRFFLLDPDMRFLRWEPSKKDSEKAKLEIKSIREVRVGKKTPVLRSNGLSDQFPEECAFSILYGENYESLDLVASTADIVNTWVMGLRYLVSYGKHTPDVVGANQTSLRTLWISSLFEIADLNKEGHIPLQRAIQLIKGLSPGMKTSTVELKFKEIQKASEKFGGHVTCDVFVEAYCELCTRPEIFFLLVQFSSNKEYLDLKDLMIFMELEQGMEEVNENTSLEIINKYETTKEGTEKGYLTIDGFTRYLLSSDCHVFDPHHKSICQDMTKPLTHYYINSAHSACQMEDHYWGMADISGYIYALKMGCRSIELVVWDGPDNEPLIYLSLSVVSHVSFRSVINVIDKYAFETSDYPLIICLVIHCSVKQQHLMAHCLKEVLGDKLYHFPACPNESCMPSPEQLKGKILIKGKKLSPEHSDSEGDVTDEDEGMEIAKRLGNDGEEHLCEGGLRKLRLCKELSDLVNLCQSVKFRDFETSRSSQKFWQVCSFNEVTASRFSNEYPEEFVRYNKKFLSRVYPSSMRIDASNMNPQDFWKCGCQIVAMNFQTPGLMMDLNAGWFRQNGNCGYVLRPAIMREEVSYFSANAKDSLPGVSAQLLHIKIISGQNLPKPKGSGAKGDVVEPYVYVETHGIPADCAEHRTKTVTQNGDNPIFDESFEFHINLPELAILRFVVLDDDYIGDEFIAQYTIPFECLQTGFRHVPLQSLTGEFLQNTTLFVHIAITNRRGGGKAQKKGLYVRKGKKVREYTSTKTTGIKAIDEAFRTAIPSLREATDLRENVQVFGPLF
;
A
#
# COMPACT_ATOMS: atom_id res chain seq x y z
N MET A 1 19.87 10.53 31.96
CA MET A 1 21.33 10.58 32.33
C MET A 1 21.89 9.17 32.49
N SER A 2 21.68 8.26 31.51
CA SER A 2 22.32 6.93 31.57
C SER A 2 22.64 6.31 30.21
N ASP A 3 22.20 6.88 29.11
CA ASP A 3 22.34 6.21 27.81
C ASP A 3 23.53 6.67 26.95
N GLY A 4 24.30 7.63 27.42
CA GLY A 4 25.50 8.11 26.73
C GLY A 4 26.75 7.26 26.92
N HIS A 5 26.76 6.35 27.90
CA HIS A 5 27.89 5.48 28.19
C HIS A 5 27.86 4.11 27.53
N ASP A 6 26.69 3.65 27.12
CA ASP A 6 26.55 2.31 26.50
C ASP A 6 26.99 2.27 25.04
N PHE A 7 26.97 3.41 24.33
CA PHE A 7 27.44 3.46 22.95
C PHE A 7 28.96 3.25 22.80
N VAL A 8 29.72 3.63 23.81
CA VAL A 8 31.19 3.43 23.86
C VAL A 8 31.54 1.98 24.24
N ARG A 9 30.66 1.29 24.96
CA ARG A 9 30.89 -0.11 25.38
C ARG A 9 30.65 -1.13 24.28
N LEU A 10 29.82 -0.83 23.28
CA LEU A 10 29.54 -1.71 22.14
C LEU A 10 30.69 -1.81 21.13
N LEU A 11 31.69 -0.92 21.20
CA LEU A 11 32.82 -0.90 20.27
C LEU A 11 34.07 -1.57 20.87
N GLY A 12 34.01 -2.13 22.08
CA GLY A 12 35.17 -2.60 22.85
C GLY A 12 35.32 -4.11 23.06
N SER A 13 34.45 -4.96 22.59
CA SER A 13 34.54 -6.38 22.85
C SER A 13 34.12 -7.25 21.68
N GLN A 14 35.06 -7.61 20.84
CA GLN A 14 35.13 -8.92 20.14
C GLN A 14 36.49 -9.03 19.45
N ASP A 15 37.42 -9.58 20.15
CA ASP A 15 38.57 -10.28 19.59
C ASP A 15 38.73 -11.58 20.36
N ARG A 16 38.31 -12.70 19.74
CA ARG A 16 38.88 -14.03 19.92
C ARG A 16 38.36 -14.94 18.83
N GLY A 17 39.31 -15.33 17.97
CA GLY A 17 39.10 -16.22 16.85
C GLY A 17 38.87 -17.68 17.26
N GLU A 18 38.30 -18.41 16.34
CA GLU A 18 38.60 -19.82 16.10
C GLU A 18 38.55 -20.07 14.58
N GLU A 19 39.73 -20.37 14.05
CA GLU A 19 39.95 -20.95 12.73
C GLU A 19 39.45 -22.38 12.72
N LEU A 20 38.76 -22.77 11.66
CA LEU A 20 38.68 -24.15 11.19
C LEU A 20 38.79 -24.15 9.65
N GLU A 21 39.97 -24.55 9.22
CA GLU A 21 40.26 -24.96 7.85
C GLU A 21 39.49 -26.22 7.48
N LEU A 22 39.00 -26.26 6.26
CA LEU A 22 38.87 -27.52 5.52
C LEU A 22 39.15 -27.26 4.04
N ASN A 23 40.34 -27.73 3.66
CA ASN A 23 40.83 -27.92 2.29
C ASN A 23 40.01 -28.95 1.48
N GLY A 24 39.85 -28.71 0.21
CA GLY A 24 39.33 -29.65 -0.75
C GLY A 24 39.51 -29.17 -2.18
N THR A 25 40.70 -29.35 -2.68
CA THR A 25 41.10 -29.26 -4.09
C THR A 25 40.43 -30.34 -4.94
N PHE A 26 39.94 -30.01 -6.14
CA PHE A 26 40.10 -30.88 -7.34
C PHE A 26 40.07 -30.05 -8.64
N SER A 27 40.97 -30.45 -9.50
CA SER A 27 41.53 -29.95 -10.72
C SER A 27 40.61 -29.99 -11.94
N GLU A 28 41.01 -29.09 -12.87
CA GLU A 28 40.84 -29.02 -14.32
C GLU A 28 40.52 -30.30 -15.09
N ASP A 29 39.66 -30.13 -16.11
CA ASP A 29 40.04 -30.60 -17.48
C ASP A 29 39.04 -30.05 -18.51
N SER A 30 39.60 -29.35 -19.48
CA SER A 30 38.96 -29.07 -20.79
C SER A 30 39.30 -30.18 -21.77
N PRO A 31 38.55 -30.42 -22.84
CA PRO A 31 39.15 -30.18 -24.16
C PRO A 31 38.25 -29.52 -25.21
N GLN A 32 38.98 -28.87 -26.11
CA GLN A 32 38.63 -28.22 -27.37
C GLN A 32 38.15 -29.20 -28.44
N SER A 33 37.43 -28.68 -29.41
CA SER A 33 37.50 -28.80 -30.89
C SER A 33 36.05 -28.87 -31.44
N GLY A 34 35.65 -28.29 -32.54
CA GLY A 34 36.27 -27.66 -33.66
C GLY A 34 35.22 -27.51 -34.79
N ARG A 35 35.28 -26.42 -35.52
CA ARG A 35 34.92 -26.15 -36.92
C ARG A 35 33.72 -26.90 -37.58
N SER A 36 32.78 -26.18 -38.24
CA SER A 36 32.90 -25.66 -39.61
C SER A 36 31.58 -25.11 -40.17
N SER A 37 31.75 -23.98 -40.76
CA SER A 37 31.07 -23.35 -41.89
C SER A 37 30.07 -24.14 -42.76
N ARG A 38 28.97 -23.46 -43.19
CA ARG A 38 28.67 -23.21 -44.62
C ARG A 38 27.37 -22.43 -44.81
N ASP A 39 27.53 -21.41 -45.64
CA ASP A 39 26.57 -20.64 -46.38
C ASP A 39 25.45 -21.45 -47.06
N HIS A 40 24.28 -20.83 -47.24
CA HIS A 40 23.69 -20.67 -48.58
C HIS A 40 22.54 -19.64 -48.61
N SER A 41 22.77 -18.71 -49.49
CA SER A 41 21.88 -17.73 -50.11
C SER A 41 20.73 -18.31 -50.94
N ALA A 42 19.66 -17.56 -51.09
CA ALA A 42 18.87 -17.29 -52.34
C ALA A 42 17.59 -16.54 -51.95
N GLU A 43 17.42 -15.34 -52.29
CA GLU A 43 17.01 -14.65 -53.52
C GLU A 43 15.58 -14.96 -54.06
N ARG A 44 14.83 -13.81 -54.19
CA ARG A 44 13.91 -13.37 -55.27
C ARG A 44 12.43 -13.76 -55.13
N ARG A 45 11.46 -12.92 -55.50
CA ARG A 45 11.26 -11.78 -56.45
C ARG A 45 9.90 -11.16 -56.19
N THR A 46 9.77 -9.85 -56.22
CA THR A 46 9.19 -8.85 -57.18
C THR A 46 7.75 -8.99 -57.65
N SER A 47 6.99 -7.89 -57.57
CA SER A 47 6.49 -7.04 -58.67
C SER A 47 5.51 -5.98 -58.08
N SER A 48 5.70 -4.74 -58.19
CA SER A 48 5.58 -3.68 -59.21
C SER A 48 4.16 -3.40 -59.67
N ILE A 49 3.79 -2.09 -59.68
CA ILE A 49 3.27 -1.24 -60.75
C ILE A 49 2.72 0.07 -60.11
N MET A 50 3.41 1.19 -60.25
CA MET A 50 3.22 2.36 -61.15
C MET A 50 1.83 3.08 -61.00
N LYS A 51 1.70 4.38 -60.92
CA LYS A 51 2.27 5.64 -61.47
C LYS A 51 1.54 6.80 -60.76
N ASP A 52 1.82 8.03 -60.70
CA ASP A 52 2.69 9.03 -61.32
C ASP A 52 2.35 10.39 -60.67
N GLY A 53 3.24 11.34 -60.59
CA GLY A 53 2.85 12.73 -60.29
C GLY A 53 3.91 13.59 -59.58
N SER A 54 4.85 14.03 -60.38
CA SER A 54 5.90 15.02 -60.12
C SER A 54 5.57 16.20 -59.20
N ARG A 55 6.48 16.53 -58.25
CA ARG A 55 7.04 17.89 -58.08
C ARG A 55 8.31 17.86 -57.22
N GLN A 56 9.37 18.38 -57.83
CA GLN A 56 10.68 18.60 -57.23
C GLN A 56 10.63 19.52 -56.00
N LYS A 57 11.28 19.12 -54.91
CA LYS A 57 11.92 20.04 -53.99
C LYS A 57 13.18 19.44 -53.37
N GLN A 58 14.26 20.17 -53.55
CA GLN A 58 15.64 20.05 -53.14
C GLN A 58 15.90 19.25 -51.85
N LYS A 59 16.80 18.26 -51.95
CA LYS A 59 17.49 17.61 -50.84
C LYS A 59 18.41 18.63 -50.20
N LYS A 60 18.14 19.04 -48.97
CA LYS A 60 19.16 19.56 -48.04
C LYS A 60 19.67 18.39 -47.22
N THR A 61 20.91 18.02 -47.44
CA THR A 61 21.70 17.13 -46.60
C THR A 61 21.90 17.78 -45.26
N VAL A 62 21.33 17.23 -44.20
CA VAL A 62 21.63 17.62 -42.81
C VAL A 62 22.65 16.61 -42.30
N SER A 63 23.87 17.07 -42.09
CA SER A 63 24.90 16.32 -41.40
C SER A 63 24.51 16.19 -39.93
N PHE A 64 24.41 14.95 -39.45
CA PHE A 64 24.31 14.68 -38.00
C PHE A 64 25.68 14.94 -37.36
N SER A 65 25.84 16.14 -36.77
CA SER A 65 26.84 16.32 -35.76
C SER A 65 26.26 15.85 -34.44
N THR A 66 26.78 14.79 -33.91
CA THR A 66 26.60 14.34 -32.52
C THR A 66 27.11 15.42 -31.57
N MET A 67 26.27 16.37 -31.19
CA MET A 67 26.48 17.18 -30.02
C MET A 67 25.63 16.62 -28.90
N SER A 68 26.30 16.01 -27.92
CA SER A 68 25.77 15.75 -26.60
C SER A 68 25.21 17.05 -26.03
N ASN A 69 23.89 17.20 -26.03
CA ASN A 69 23.22 18.25 -25.29
C ASN A 69 23.36 17.96 -23.79
N LYS A 70 24.48 18.40 -23.21
CA LYS A 70 24.56 18.67 -21.77
C LYS A 70 23.48 19.71 -21.48
N ARG A 71 22.37 19.28 -20.85
CA ARG A 71 21.39 20.20 -20.28
C ARG A 71 22.17 21.19 -19.42
N LYS A 72 22.17 22.48 -19.78
CA LYS A 72 22.65 23.54 -18.92
C LYS A 72 21.71 23.56 -17.72
N ILE A 73 22.19 23.06 -16.59
CA ILE A 73 21.55 23.27 -15.30
C ILE A 73 21.75 24.73 -15.00
N ASN A 74 20.71 25.55 -15.20
CA ASN A 74 20.75 26.95 -14.82
C ASN A 74 20.86 27.01 -13.30
N SER A 75 21.81 27.78 -12.77
CA SER A 75 21.90 28.02 -11.33
C SER A 75 20.59 28.66 -10.83
N THR A 76 20.22 28.38 -9.59
CA THR A 76 19.00 28.93 -8.96
C THR A 76 18.99 30.46 -9.01
N ALA A 77 20.16 31.12 -8.86
CA ALA A 77 20.31 32.57 -9.01
C ALA A 77 19.94 33.01 -10.43
N ALA A 78 20.38 32.29 -11.46
CA ALA A 78 20.02 32.60 -12.84
C ALA A 78 18.51 32.41 -13.09
N CYS A 79 17.87 31.41 -12.46
CA CYS A 79 16.43 31.25 -12.54
C CYS A 79 15.67 32.41 -11.92
N ILE A 80 16.08 32.87 -10.74
CA ILE A 80 15.47 34.04 -10.07
C ILE A 80 15.66 35.32 -10.87
N SER A 81 16.84 35.58 -11.40
CA SER A 81 17.10 36.71 -12.28
C SER A 81 16.20 36.70 -13.51
N SER A 82 16.07 35.55 -14.16
CA SER A 82 15.17 35.36 -15.30
C SER A 82 13.69 35.57 -14.94
N MET A 83 13.27 35.17 -13.72
CA MET A 83 11.92 35.45 -13.24
C MET A 83 11.67 36.93 -12.93
N MET A 84 12.67 37.66 -12.49
CA MET A 84 12.61 39.14 -12.30
C MET A 84 12.57 39.87 -13.63
N GLU A 85 13.25 39.37 -14.67
CA GLU A 85 13.13 39.89 -16.04
C GLU A 85 11.74 39.62 -16.62
N GLY A 86 11.11 38.52 -16.19
CA GLY A 86 9.78 38.13 -16.56
C GLY A 86 9.69 37.43 -17.92
N CYS A 87 8.54 36.87 -18.20
CA CYS A 87 8.25 36.26 -19.51
C CYS A 87 6.74 36.19 -19.80
N GLU A 88 6.42 36.03 -21.10
CA GLU A 88 5.04 35.78 -21.53
C GLU A 88 4.65 34.30 -21.30
N MET A 89 3.55 34.10 -20.60
CA MET A 89 2.91 32.80 -20.43
C MET A 89 1.40 32.91 -20.58
N LYS A 90 0.74 31.81 -20.91
CA LYS A 90 -0.71 31.74 -21.00
C LYS A 90 -1.30 31.35 -19.65
N LYS A 91 -2.09 32.23 -19.05
CA LYS A 91 -2.90 31.93 -17.86
C LYS A 91 -4.17 31.20 -18.28
N VAL A 92 -4.38 30.02 -17.74
CA VAL A 92 -5.56 29.18 -18.00
C VAL A 92 -6.60 29.40 -16.91
N ARG A 93 -7.89 29.47 -17.28
CA ARG A 93 -9.00 29.61 -16.33
C ARG A 93 -9.88 28.37 -16.34
N SER A 94 -10.66 28.20 -15.28
CA SER A 94 -11.63 27.10 -15.12
C SER A 94 -12.65 26.95 -16.25
N ASN A 95 -12.86 28.02 -17.05
CA ASN A 95 -13.70 27.97 -18.25
C ASN A 95 -12.93 27.61 -19.54
N SER A 96 -11.76 27.01 -19.42
CA SER A 96 -10.86 26.58 -20.50
C SER A 96 -10.39 27.70 -21.42
N ARG A 97 -10.47 28.97 -21.01
CA ARG A 97 -9.95 30.10 -21.77
C ARG A 97 -8.52 30.39 -21.37
N MET A 98 -7.65 30.58 -22.36
CA MET A 98 -6.25 30.95 -22.19
C MET A 98 -6.07 32.45 -22.47
N TYR A 99 -5.28 33.10 -21.65
CA TYR A 99 -4.98 34.54 -21.77
C TYR A 99 -3.47 34.74 -21.70
N ASN A 100 -2.88 35.34 -22.73
CA ASN A 100 -1.48 35.76 -22.68
C ASN A 100 -1.31 36.80 -21.60
N ARG A 101 -0.31 36.61 -20.74
CA ARG A 101 0.06 37.51 -19.66
C ARG A 101 1.58 37.53 -19.54
N PHE A 102 2.12 38.68 -19.25
CA PHE A 102 3.52 38.82 -18.88
C PHE A 102 3.62 38.60 -17.37
N PHE A 103 4.36 37.59 -16.96
CA PHE A 103 4.60 37.25 -15.57
C PHE A 103 5.98 37.71 -15.16
N LEU A 104 6.10 38.34 -14.00
CA LEU A 104 7.34 38.72 -13.40
C LEU A 104 7.34 38.54 -11.88
N LEU A 105 8.51 38.32 -11.32
CA LEU A 105 8.75 38.30 -9.90
C LEU A 105 9.16 39.72 -9.45
N ASP A 106 8.55 40.21 -8.37
CA ASP A 106 8.93 41.51 -7.80
C ASP A 106 10.40 41.50 -7.34
N PRO A 107 11.11 42.64 -7.40
CA PRO A 107 12.49 42.74 -6.93
C PRO A 107 12.67 42.37 -5.45
N ASP A 108 11.63 42.52 -4.62
CA ASP A 108 11.62 42.13 -3.22
C ASP A 108 11.23 40.65 -3.02
N MET A 109 11.00 39.90 -4.11
CA MET A 109 10.65 38.48 -4.15
C MET A 109 9.40 38.12 -3.33
N ARG A 110 8.53 39.08 -3.07
CA ARG A 110 7.30 38.88 -2.27
C ARG A 110 6.12 38.42 -3.10
N PHE A 111 6.01 38.96 -4.33
CA PHE A 111 4.85 38.79 -5.18
C PHE A 111 5.25 38.35 -6.59
N LEU A 112 4.50 37.36 -7.10
CA LEU A 112 4.42 37.06 -8.51
C LEU A 112 3.32 37.93 -9.13
N ARG A 113 3.63 38.80 -10.10
CA ARG A 113 2.69 39.69 -10.80
C ARG A 113 2.46 39.27 -12.22
N TRP A 114 1.32 39.68 -12.79
CA TRP A 114 1.05 39.47 -14.22
C TRP A 114 0.29 40.61 -14.86
N GLU A 115 0.68 40.97 -16.07
CA GLU A 115 0.14 42.05 -16.90
C GLU A 115 -0.19 41.52 -18.32
N PRO A 116 -1.12 42.14 -19.08
CA PRO A 116 -2.12 43.09 -18.64
C PRO A 116 -3.25 42.46 -17.85
N SER A 117 -3.75 43.18 -16.86
CA SER A 117 -4.92 42.79 -16.09
C SER A 117 -6.02 43.83 -16.19
N LYS A 118 -7.28 43.38 -16.42
CA LYS A 118 -8.46 44.28 -16.31
C LYS A 118 -8.84 44.58 -14.86
N LYS A 119 -8.20 43.86 -13.94
CA LYS A 119 -8.38 44.06 -12.51
C LYS A 119 -7.34 45.10 -12.03
N ASP A 120 -7.66 45.73 -10.93
CA ASP A 120 -6.73 46.57 -10.18
C ASP A 120 -5.39 45.82 -9.99
N SER A 121 -4.28 46.49 -10.08
CA SER A 121 -2.91 45.95 -9.98
C SER A 121 -2.76 45.08 -8.70
N GLU A 122 -3.44 45.50 -7.61
CA GLU A 122 -3.48 44.77 -6.35
C GLU A 122 -4.13 43.37 -6.42
N LYS A 123 -4.96 43.13 -7.44
CA LYS A 123 -5.64 41.83 -7.68
C LYS A 123 -4.96 41.01 -8.76
N ALA A 124 -3.87 41.45 -9.35
CA ALA A 124 -3.09 40.78 -10.38
C ALA A 124 -1.74 40.30 -9.84
N LYS A 125 -1.70 39.92 -8.57
CA LYS A 125 -0.51 39.42 -7.88
C LYS A 125 -0.85 38.16 -7.05
N LEU A 126 0.18 37.36 -6.79
CA LEU A 126 0.16 36.21 -5.92
C LEU A 126 1.31 36.33 -4.92
N GLU A 127 1.02 36.25 -3.65
CA GLU A 127 2.06 36.27 -2.62
C GLU A 127 2.83 34.94 -2.60
N ILE A 128 4.16 35.00 -2.67
CA ILE A 128 5.05 33.83 -2.68
C ILE A 128 4.86 32.99 -1.43
N LYS A 129 4.65 33.60 -0.26
CA LYS A 129 4.37 32.88 1.00
C LYS A 129 3.06 32.07 1.00
N SER A 130 2.11 32.45 0.14
CA SER A 130 0.85 31.72 0.03
C SER A 130 0.93 30.47 -0.85
N ILE A 131 2.06 30.28 -1.56
CA ILE A 131 2.28 29.12 -2.43
C ILE A 131 2.49 27.88 -1.56
N ARG A 132 1.69 26.84 -1.81
CA ARG A 132 1.77 25.54 -1.14
C ARG A 132 2.55 24.52 -1.96
N GLU A 133 2.37 24.54 -3.29
CA GLU A 133 2.99 23.55 -4.16
C GLU A 133 3.13 24.09 -5.60
N VAL A 134 4.16 23.62 -6.32
CA VAL A 134 4.34 23.89 -7.75
C VAL A 134 4.39 22.56 -8.50
N ARG A 135 3.34 22.27 -9.28
CA ARG A 135 3.15 21.04 -10.04
C ARG A 135 3.55 21.22 -11.50
N VAL A 136 4.37 20.34 -12.02
CA VAL A 136 4.76 20.31 -13.44
C VAL A 136 3.80 19.43 -14.23
N GLY A 137 3.49 19.83 -15.45
CA GLY A 137 2.62 19.07 -16.35
C GLY A 137 1.13 19.39 -16.16
N LYS A 138 0.27 18.62 -16.81
CA LYS A 138 -1.20 18.80 -16.82
C LYS A 138 -1.86 18.17 -15.57
N LYS A 139 -1.42 18.53 -14.37
CA LYS A 139 -1.83 17.88 -13.12
C LYS A 139 -3.13 18.41 -12.50
N THR A 140 -3.66 19.54 -12.96
CA THR A 140 -4.94 20.10 -12.47
C THR A 140 -6.11 19.76 -13.39
N PRO A 141 -7.35 19.68 -12.86
CA PRO A 141 -8.56 19.45 -13.68
C PRO A 141 -8.72 20.49 -14.78
N VAL A 142 -8.28 21.73 -14.55
CA VAL A 142 -8.32 22.83 -15.52
C VAL A 142 -7.44 22.52 -16.72
N LEU A 143 -6.21 22.07 -16.53
CA LEU A 143 -5.26 21.74 -17.59
C LEU A 143 -5.60 20.44 -18.32
N ARG A 144 -6.37 19.55 -17.69
CA ARG A 144 -6.83 18.28 -18.27
C ARG A 144 -8.16 18.38 -19.00
N SER A 145 -8.84 19.55 -18.95
CA SER A 145 -10.16 19.68 -19.56
C SER A 145 -10.15 19.40 -21.08
N ASN A 146 -11.19 18.69 -21.55
CA ASN A 146 -11.33 18.28 -22.94
C ASN A 146 -11.27 19.45 -23.91
N GLY A 147 -10.47 19.32 -24.97
CA GLY A 147 -10.24 20.34 -26.00
C GLY A 147 -9.18 21.39 -25.63
N LEU A 148 -8.71 21.43 -24.40
CA LEU A 148 -7.60 22.31 -23.96
C LEU A 148 -6.30 21.51 -23.89
N SER A 149 -6.35 20.29 -23.38
CA SER A 149 -5.17 19.42 -23.17
C SER A 149 -4.35 19.20 -24.45
N ASP A 150 -5.00 19.15 -25.62
CA ASP A 150 -4.33 18.87 -26.88
C ASP A 150 -3.68 20.11 -27.52
N GLN A 151 -3.89 21.32 -26.93
CA GLN A 151 -3.40 22.58 -27.49
C GLN A 151 -1.95 22.91 -27.12
N PHE A 152 -1.34 22.15 -26.21
CA PHE A 152 0.05 22.37 -25.75
C PHE A 152 0.67 21.09 -25.22
N PRO A 153 2.00 20.93 -25.33
CA PRO A 153 2.73 19.82 -24.76
C PRO A 153 2.66 19.80 -23.23
N GLU A 154 2.77 18.63 -22.61
CA GLU A 154 2.70 18.50 -21.16
C GLU A 154 3.85 19.19 -20.44
N GLU A 155 5.06 19.11 -21.03
CA GLU A 155 6.27 19.73 -20.53
C GLU A 155 6.24 21.27 -20.54
N CYS A 156 5.32 21.86 -21.29
CA CYS A 156 5.12 23.32 -21.34
C CYS A 156 4.11 23.83 -20.32
N ALA A 157 3.53 22.97 -19.49
CA ALA A 157 2.51 23.33 -18.51
C ALA A 157 2.99 23.16 -17.07
N PHE A 158 2.53 24.05 -16.18
CA PHE A 158 2.68 23.89 -14.74
C PHE A 158 1.59 24.65 -13.99
N SER A 159 1.39 24.29 -12.72
CA SER A 159 0.39 24.89 -11.85
C SER A 159 1.01 25.31 -10.52
N ILE A 160 0.62 26.49 -10.04
CA ILE A 160 0.98 26.99 -8.72
C ILE A 160 -0.26 26.85 -7.83
N LEU A 161 -0.17 26.01 -6.79
CA LEU A 161 -1.23 25.86 -5.80
C LEU A 161 -0.94 26.76 -4.61
N TYR A 162 -1.97 27.50 -4.14
CA TYR A 162 -1.78 28.53 -3.13
C TYR A 162 -3.01 28.67 -2.23
N GLY A 163 -2.81 29.30 -1.08
CA GLY A 163 -3.84 29.55 -0.09
C GLY A 163 -4.25 28.29 0.68
N GLU A 164 -5.13 28.45 1.64
CA GLU A 164 -5.65 27.35 2.49
C GLU A 164 -6.55 26.37 1.72
N ASN A 165 -7.19 26.86 0.66
CA ASN A 165 -8.13 26.05 -0.15
C ASN A 165 -7.47 25.42 -1.38
N TYR A 166 -6.13 25.40 -1.48
CA TYR A 166 -5.39 24.85 -2.63
C TYR A 166 -5.89 25.38 -3.98
N GLU A 167 -6.16 26.68 -4.08
CA GLU A 167 -6.53 27.30 -5.35
C GLU A 167 -5.38 27.14 -6.36
N SER A 168 -5.70 26.95 -7.66
CA SER A 168 -4.69 26.80 -8.70
C SER A 168 -4.54 28.02 -9.59
N LEU A 169 -3.29 28.37 -9.87
CA LEU A 169 -2.88 29.27 -10.94
C LEU A 169 -2.21 28.43 -12.02
N ASP A 170 -2.97 28.12 -13.08
CA ASP A 170 -2.55 27.24 -14.16
C ASP A 170 -1.91 28.02 -15.30
N LEU A 171 -0.69 27.63 -15.68
CA LEU A 171 0.17 28.35 -16.62
C LEU A 171 0.69 27.42 -17.72
N VAL A 172 0.79 27.98 -18.94
CA VAL A 172 1.40 27.32 -20.09
C VAL A 172 2.44 28.25 -20.69
N ALA A 173 3.70 27.81 -20.71
CA ALA A 173 4.82 28.52 -21.29
C ALA A 173 5.02 28.13 -22.77
N SER A 174 5.88 28.90 -23.48
CA SER A 174 6.22 28.62 -24.88
C SER A 174 7.20 27.44 -25.03
N THR A 175 8.02 27.17 -24.01
CA THR A 175 9.03 26.09 -24.00
C THR A 175 9.12 25.42 -22.64
N ALA A 176 9.59 24.18 -22.64
CA ALA A 176 9.88 23.42 -21.42
C ALA A 176 11.00 24.08 -20.57
N ASP A 177 11.95 24.77 -21.18
CA ASP A 177 13.05 25.48 -20.48
C ASP A 177 12.53 26.63 -19.61
N ILE A 178 11.52 27.36 -20.10
CA ILE A 178 10.85 28.40 -19.30
C ILE A 178 10.12 27.77 -18.11
N VAL A 179 9.42 26.65 -18.32
CA VAL A 179 8.76 25.91 -17.22
C VAL A 179 9.78 25.49 -16.19
N ASN A 180 10.89 24.86 -16.59
CA ASN A 180 11.94 24.42 -15.69
C ASN A 180 12.54 25.60 -14.91
N THR A 181 12.82 26.72 -15.58
CA THR A 181 13.35 27.94 -14.94
C THR A 181 12.39 28.48 -13.87
N TRP A 182 11.10 28.60 -14.21
CA TRP A 182 10.10 29.14 -13.30
C TRP A 182 9.80 28.16 -12.14
N VAL A 183 9.70 26.87 -12.42
CA VAL A 183 9.47 25.86 -11.40
C VAL A 183 10.65 25.78 -10.42
N MET A 184 11.88 25.76 -10.91
CA MET A 184 13.08 25.80 -10.04
C MET A 184 13.13 27.05 -9.19
N GLY A 185 12.93 28.21 -9.79
CA GLY A 185 12.94 29.48 -9.08
C GLY A 185 11.82 29.59 -8.04
N LEU A 186 10.59 29.20 -8.38
CA LEU A 186 9.45 29.19 -7.44
C LEU A 186 9.64 28.20 -6.30
N ARG A 187 10.07 26.98 -6.60
CA ARG A 187 10.37 25.98 -5.57
C ARG A 187 11.47 26.47 -4.62
N TYR A 188 12.49 27.09 -5.17
CA TYR A 188 13.53 27.74 -4.36
C TYR A 188 12.96 28.84 -3.46
N LEU A 189 12.15 29.76 -4.00
CA LEU A 189 11.55 30.85 -3.21
C LEU A 189 10.58 30.36 -2.15
N VAL A 190 9.83 29.31 -2.44
CA VAL A 190 8.95 28.65 -1.47
C VAL A 190 9.77 28.02 -0.34
N SER A 191 10.88 27.36 -0.69
CA SER A 191 11.76 26.67 0.28
C SER A 191 12.68 27.61 1.06
N TYR A 192 13.21 28.66 0.41
CA TYR A 192 14.25 29.54 1.00
C TYR A 192 13.77 30.93 1.37
N GLY A 193 12.56 31.34 0.96
CA GLY A 193 12.07 32.68 1.20
C GLY A 193 12.92 33.76 0.50
N LYS A 194 12.98 34.96 1.08
CA LYS A 194 13.56 36.16 0.49
C LYS A 194 15.11 36.25 0.41
N HIS A 195 15.81 35.19 0.70
CA HIS A 195 17.26 35.26 0.80
C HIS A 195 17.92 35.06 -0.56
N THR A 196 18.66 36.05 -0.98
CA THR A 196 19.55 35.99 -2.15
C THR A 196 20.65 34.94 -1.91
N PRO A 197 21.11 34.25 -2.96
CA PRO A 197 22.16 33.22 -2.84
C PRO A 197 23.54 33.75 -2.39
N ASP A 198 23.69 35.07 -2.27
CA ASP A 198 24.98 35.74 -2.08
C ASP A 198 25.43 35.90 -0.62
N VAL A 199 24.68 35.37 0.34
CA VAL A 199 25.08 35.43 1.76
C VAL A 199 25.23 34.04 2.35
N VAL A 200 26.03 33.19 1.72
CA VAL A 200 26.81 32.20 2.45
C VAL A 200 28.19 32.84 2.65
N GLY A 201 28.30 33.64 3.67
CA GLY A 201 29.57 34.15 4.13
C GLY A 201 30.51 32.96 4.40
N ALA A 202 31.57 32.92 3.65
CA ALA A 202 32.67 31.98 3.75
C ALA A 202 33.38 32.12 5.10
N ASN A 203 32.78 31.76 6.23
CA ASN A 203 33.56 31.61 7.50
C ASN A 203 32.69 31.16 8.71
N GLN A 204 31.47 30.69 8.54
CA GLN A 204 30.79 29.97 9.65
C GLN A 204 30.77 28.48 9.36
N THR A 205 31.61 27.75 10.10
CA THR A 205 31.49 26.29 10.17
C THR A 205 30.10 25.95 10.71
N SER A 206 29.27 25.25 9.92
CA SER A 206 27.89 24.95 10.32
C SER A 206 27.87 24.14 11.61
N LEU A 207 26.84 24.30 12.43
CA LEU A 207 26.66 23.50 13.67
C LEU A 207 26.74 22.01 13.37
N ARG A 208 26.24 21.59 12.23
CA ARG A 208 26.31 20.21 11.75
C ARG A 208 27.75 19.74 11.52
N THR A 209 28.56 20.55 10.86
CA THR A 209 29.99 20.24 10.63
C THR A 209 30.73 20.09 11.95
N LEU A 210 30.50 20.99 12.90
CA LEU A 210 31.11 20.91 14.24
C LEU A 210 30.74 19.62 14.96
N TRP A 211 29.47 19.23 14.90
CA TRP A 211 29.00 17.98 15.50
C TRP A 211 29.64 16.74 14.83
N ILE A 212 29.64 16.67 13.49
CA ILE A 212 30.26 15.55 12.76
C ILE A 212 31.76 15.47 13.06
N SER A 213 32.46 16.61 13.10
CA SER A 213 33.89 16.67 13.47
C SER A 213 34.12 16.17 14.89
N SER A 214 33.23 16.48 15.86
CA SER A 214 33.34 15.98 17.21
C SER A 214 33.19 14.46 17.29
N LEU A 215 32.34 13.86 16.47
CA LEU A 215 32.18 12.41 16.37
C LEU A 215 33.42 11.75 15.78
N PHE A 216 34.04 12.41 14.78
CA PHE A 216 35.29 11.96 14.21
C PHE A 216 36.43 11.99 15.27
N GLU A 217 36.56 13.09 16.03
CA GLU A 217 37.56 13.24 17.12
C GLU A 217 37.42 12.16 18.21
N ILE A 218 36.16 11.76 18.54
CA ILE A 218 35.90 10.66 19.49
C ILE A 218 36.37 9.32 18.89
N ALA A 219 36.29 9.15 17.59
CA ALA A 219 36.69 7.93 16.91
C ALA A 219 38.19 7.86 16.66
N ASP A 220 38.90 9.01 16.57
CA ASP A 220 40.36 9.09 16.46
C ASP A 220 41.01 8.94 17.84
N LEU A 221 41.05 7.68 18.31
CA LEU A 221 41.56 7.33 19.64
C LEU A 221 43.03 7.71 19.82
N ASN A 222 43.82 7.72 18.76
CA ASN A 222 45.24 7.97 18.78
C ASN A 222 45.59 9.46 18.55
N LYS A 223 44.61 10.29 18.22
CA LYS A 223 44.77 11.72 17.87
C LYS A 223 45.75 11.94 16.70
N GLU A 224 45.70 11.05 15.71
CA GLU A 224 46.56 11.10 14.52
C GLU A 224 45.96 11.98 13.42
N GLY A 225 44.74 12.52 13.58
CA GLY A 225 44.00 13.29 12.58
C GLY A 225 43.41 12.46 11.45
N HIS A 226 43.46 11.15 11.54
CA HIS A 226 42.89 10.22 10.59
C HIS A 226 42.44 8.92 11.26
N ILE A 227 41.43 8.25 10.66
CA ILE A 227 40.93 6.96 11.10
C ILE A 227 40.95 5.93 9.97
N PRO A 228 41.03 4.63 10.26
CA PRO A 228 40.91 3.59 9.26
C PRO A 228 39.55 3.65 8.55
N LEU A 229 39.50 3.33 7.26
CA LEU A 229 38.27 3.31 6.44
C LEU A 229 37.15 2.47 7.09
N GLN A 230 37.47 1.31 7.64
CA GLN A 230 36.51 0.45 8.32
C GLN A 230 35.84 1.13 9.53
N ARG A 231 36.63 1.92 10.27
CA ARG A 231 36.09 2.69 11.41
C ARG A 231 35.14 3.80 10.95
N ALA A 232 35.51 4.51 9.86
CA ALA A 232 34.64 5.52 9.25
C ALA A 232 33.33 4.92 8.76
N ILE A 233 33.36 3.75 8.14
CA ILE A 233 32.18 3.01 7.70
C ILE A 233 31.29 2.62 8.90
N GLN A 234 31.89 2.10 9.96
CA GLN A 234 31.15 1.75 11.20
C GLN A 234 30.45 2.95 11.82
N LEU A 235 31.12 4.12 11.86
CA LEU A 235 30.50 5.35 12.35
C LEU A 235 29.30 5.78 11.52
N ILE A 236 29.42 5.81 10.19
CA ILE A 236 28.30 6.17 9.30
C ILE A 236 27.15 5.19 9.48
N LYS A 237 27.43 3.88 9.55
CA LYS A 237 26.39 2.86 9.78
C LYS A 237 25.76 2.95 11.17
N GLY A 238 26.50 3.35 12.20
CA GLY A 238 25.95 3.62 13.51
C GLY A 238 24.98 4.81 13.53
N LEU A 239 25.25 5.82 12.73
CA LEU A 239 24.40 7.01 12.60
C LEU A 239 23.23 6.80 11.61
N SER A 240 23.43 5.99 10.58
CA SER A 240 22.47 5.65 9.53
C SER A 240 22.44 4.14 9.28
N PRO A 241 21.75 3.35 10.12
CA PRO A 241 21.78 1.88 10.09
C PRO A 241 21.30 1.25 8.77
N GLY A 242 20.43 1.94 8.03
CA GLY A 242 19.89 1.45 6.74
C GLY A 242 20.85 1.52 5.55
N MET A 243 22.01 2.15 5.71
CA MET A 243 22.91 2.40 4.58
C MET A 243 23.73 1.15 4.19
N LYS A 244 23.79 0.86 2.87
CA LYS A 244 24.58 -0.26 2.35
C LYS A 244 26.08 0.02 2.49
N THR A 245 26.84 -0.94 3.00
CA THR A 245 28.31 -0.82 3.18
C THR A 245 29.00 -0.47 1.87
N SER A 246 28.62 -1.12 0.76
CA SER A 246 29.18 -0.87 -0.59
C SER A 246 29.01 0.58 -1.05
N THR A 247 27.88 1.21 -0.74
CA THR A 247 27.62 2.63 -1.09
C THR A 247 28.55 3.55 -0.31
N VAL A 248 28.74 3.28 0.99
CA VAL A 248 29.67 4.06 1.82
C VAL A 248 31.11 3.92 1.34
N GLU A 249 31.56 2.70 1.05
CA GLU A 249 32.91 2.44 0.52
C GLU A 249 33.14 3.12 -0.82
N LEU A 250 32.17 3.05 -1.71
CA LEU A 250 32.26 3.69 -3.03
C LEU A 250 32.45 5.20 -2.87
N LYS A 251 31.67 5.82 -1.99
CA LYS A 251 31.73 7.26 -1.74
C LYS A 251 33.10 7.71 -1.20
N PHE A 252 33.62 7.02 -0.20
CA PHE A 252 34.96 7.30 0.28
C PHE A 252 36.02 7.16 -0.82
N LYS A 253 35.92 6.13 -1.67
CA LYS A 253 36.83 5.94 -2.82
C LYS A 253 36.71 7.09 -3.84
N GLU A 254 35.50 7.62 -4.08
CA GLU A 254 35.29 8.76 -4.97
C GLU A 254 35.95 10.03 -4.43
N ILE A 255 35.69 10.38 -3.16
CA ILE A 255 36.24 11.59 -2.54
C ILE A 255 37.76 11.49 -2.45
N GLN A 256 38.31 10.34 -2.08
CA GLN A 256 39.78 10.12 -2.01
C GLN A 256 40.43 10.24 -3.38
N LYS A 257 39.79 9.76 -4.46
CA LYS A 257 40.29 9.93 -5.84
C LYS A 257 40.32 11.39 -6.25
N ALA A 258 39.30 12.17 -5.88
CA ALA A 258 39.20 13.59 -6.21
C ALA A 258 40.25 14.44 -5.47
N SER A 259 40.67 14.03 -4.26
CA SER A 259 41.62 14.76 -3.42
C SER A 259 43.09 14.36 -3.61
N GLU A 260 43.45 13.47 -4.56
CA GLU A 260 44.80 12.91 -4.80
C GLU A 260 45.51 12.33 -3.56
N LYS A 261 44.78 12.15 -2.44
CA LYS A 261 45.33 11.61 -1.18
C LYS A 261 45.02 10.11 -1.08
N PHE A 262 45.91 9.29 -1.62
CA PHE A 262 45.83 7.84 -1.48
C PHE A 262 46.54 7.36 -0.20
N GLY A 263 45.78 6.76 0.74
CA GLY A 263 46.39 6.26 1.96
C GLY A 263 45.54 5.37 2.84
N GLY A 264 44.39 4.82 2.38
CA GLY A 264 43.61 3.89 3.20
C GLY A 264 43.06 4.48 4.52
N HIS A 265 43.39 5.72 4.83
CA HIS A 265 42.97 6.46 6.02
C HIS A 265 42.00 7.58 5.62
N VAL A 266 41.05 7.88 6.48
CA VAL A 266 40.01 8.91 6.30
C VAL A 266 40.35 10.08 7.23
N THR A 267 40.54 11.28 6.69
CA THR A 267 40.72 12.53 7.47
C THR A 267 39.36 13.09 7.88
N CYS A 268 39.34 14.03 8.84
CA CYS A 268 38.11 14.68 9.32
C CYS A 268 37.33 15.32 8.15
N ASP A 269 37.97 16.07 7.29
CA ASP A 269 37.32 16.76 6.16
C ASP A 269 36.65 15.76 5.21
N VAL A 270 37.35 14.67 4.85
CA VAL A 270 36.82 13.61 4.00
C VAL A 270 35.65 12.90 4.65
N PHE A 271 35.70 12.71 5.99
CA PHE A 271 34.60 12.11 6.73
C PHE A 271 33.35 13.00 6.76
N VAL A 272 33.55 14.31 7.02
CA VAL A 272 32.46 15.31 7.03
C VAL A 272 31.80 15.38 5.66
N GLU A 273 32.60 15.46 4.58
CA GLU A 273 32.09 15.51 3.21
C GLU A 273 31.29 14.24 2.89
N ALA A 274 31.85 13.05 3.15
CA ALA A 274 31.20 11.77 2.91
C ALA A 274 29.88 11.66 3.70
N TYR A 275 29.87 12.04 4.97
CA TYR A 275 28.68 12.01 5.81
C TYR A 275 27.59 12.95 5.27
N CYS A 276 27.96 14.20 4.97
CA CYS A 276 27.04 15.19 4.45
C CYS A 276 26.40 14.74 3.13
N GLU A 277 27.17 14.17 2.21
CA GLU A 277 26.64 13.70 0.94
C GLU A 277 25.79 12.42 1.05
N LEU A 278 26.17 11.49 1.91
CA LEU A 278 25.46 10.23 2.07
C LEU A 278 24.21 10.33 2.95
N CYS A 279 24.30 11.11 4.05
CA CYS A 279 23.27 11.13 5.09
C CYS A 279 22.30 12.31 4.98
N THR A 280 22.51 13.24 4.01
CA THR A 280 21.57 14.33 3.77
C THR A 280 20.53 13.92 2.74
N ARG A 281 19.27 13.90 3.15
CA ARG A 281 18.13 13.74 2.23
C ARG A 281 17.69 15.11 1.74
N PRO A 282 17.87 15.39 0.44
CA PRO A 282 17.59 16.73 -0.11
C PRO A 282 16.14 17.18 0.17
N GLU A 283 15.18 16.29 0.06
CA GLU A 283 13.77 16.58 0.28
C GLU A 283 13.45 16.94 1.73
N ILE A 284 14.12 16.29 2.71
CA ILE A 284 13.97 16.63 4.13
C ILE A 284 14.71 17.94 4.46
N PHE A 285 15.89 18.15 3.87
CA PHE A 285 16.62 19.39 4.03
C PHE A 285 15.80 20.59 3.51
N PHE A 286 15.18 20.47 2.32
CA PHE A 286 14.30 21.51 1.80
C PHE A 286 13.11 21.77 2.73
N LEU A 287 12.53 20.73 3.30
CA LEU A 287 11.44 20.85 4.26
C LEU A 287 11.89 21.59 5.53
N LEU A 288 13.05 21.23 6.11
CA LEU A 288 13.61 21.96 7.24
C LEU A 288 13.79 23.45 6.94
N VAL A 289 14.42 23.78 5.82
CA VAL A 289 14.68 25.18 5.43
C VAL A 289 13.39 25.96 5.19
N GLN A 290 12.31 25.31 4.76
CA GLN A 290 10.99 25.94 4.58
C GLN A 290 10.40 26.45 5.88
N PHE A 291 10.56 25.71 6.99
CA PHE A 291 9.98 26.04 8.29
C PHE A 291 10.98 26.74 9.21
N SER A 292 12.28 26.56 9.01
CA SER A 292 13.34 27.13 9.85
C SER A 292 13.48 28.63 9.65
N SER A 293 13.47 29.38 10.74
CA SER A 293 13.75 30.82 10.79
C SER A 293 15.21 31.14 10.50
N ASN A 294 16.15 30.22 10.79
CA ASN A 294 17.61 30.42 10.65
C ASN A 294 18.27 29.50 9.60
N LYS A 295 17.54 28.56 8.99
CA LYS A 295 17.94 27.61 7.93
C LYS A 295 18.89 26.47 8.38
N GLU A 296 19.30 26.41 9.63
CA GLU A 296 20.18 25.37 10.16
C GLU A 296 19.44 24.35 11.03
N TYR A 297 18.45 24.84 11.78
CA TYR A 297 17.65 24.02 12.70
C TYR A 297 16.22 24.56 12.83
N LEU A 298 15.31 23.78 13.37
CA LEU A 298 13.99 24.21 13.80
C LEU A 298 14.03 24.56 15.28
N ASP A 299 13.71 25.76 15.66
CA ASP A 299 13.47 26.13 17.04
C ASP A 299 12.08 25.63 17.50
N LEU A 300 11.74 25.81 18.77
CA LEU A 300 10.47 25.38 19.33
C LEU A 300 9.26 25.92 18.54
N LYS A 301 9.31 27.19 18.12
CA LYS A 301 8.22 27.84 17.37
C LYS A 301 8.12 27.31 15.94
N ASP A 302 9.27 27.15 15.29
CA ASP A 302 9.36 26.59 13.96
C ASP A 302 8.79 25.16 13.93
N LEU A 303 9.16 24.34 14.95
CA LEU A 303 8.68 22.96 15.08
C LEU A 303 7.18 22.92 15.42
N MET A 304 6.68 23.79 16.29
CA MET A 304 5.23 23.90 16.56
C MET A 304 4.44 24.21 15.30
N ILE A 305 4.90 25.20 14.51
CA ILE A 305 4.26 25.58 13.24
C ILE A 305 4.24 24.40 12.27
N PHE A 306 5.34 23.65 12.17
CA PHE A 306 5.44 22.46 11.33
C PHE A 306 4.44 21.38 11.78
N MET A 307 4.37 21.08 13.07
CA MET A 307 3.47 20.06 13.62
C MET A 307 1.99 20.41 13.43
N GLU A 308 1.63 21.66 13.65
CA GLU A 308 0.26 22.14 13.52
C GLU A 308 -0.19 22.20 12.05
N LEU A 309 0.60 22.86 11.18
CA LEU A 309 0.19 23.14 9.80
C LEU A 309 0.38 21.98 8.85
N GLU A 310 1.48 21.23 8.98
CA GLU A 310 1.83 20.18 8.03
C GLU A 310 1.56 18.77 8.54
N GLN A 311 1.76 18.53 9.84
CA GLN A 311 1.46 17.21 10.43
C GLN A 311 0.01 17.08 10.88
N GLY A 312 -0.74 18.20 10.89
CA GLY A 312 -2.14 18.20 11.29
C GLY A 312 -2.37 17.77 12.74
N MET A 313 -1.39 17.99 13.62
CA MET A 313 -1.51 17.65 15.03
C MET A 313 -2.40 18.68 15.74
N GLU A 314 -3.37 18.19 16.50
CA GLU A 314 -4.16 18.99 17.42
C GLU A 314 -3.40 19.17 18.75
N GLU A 315 -3.67 20.26 19.46
CA GLU A 315 -3.10 20.55 20.80
C GLU A 315 -1.56 20.62 20.86
N VAL A 316 -0.92 21.16 19.83
CA VAL A 316 0.53 21.39 19.81
C VAL A 316 0.91 22.46 20.82
N ASN A 317 1.87 22.17 21.69
CA ASN A 317 2.37 23.09 22.72
C ASN A 317 3.90 22.96 22.86
N GLU A 318 4.50 23.84 23.69
CA GLU A 318 5.96 23.84 23.90
C GLU A 318 6.46 22.52 24.51
N ASN A 319 5.67 21.86 25.37
CA ASN A 319 6.07 20.59 25.99
C ASN A 319 6.13 19.46 24.97
N THR A 320 5.11 19.32 24.09
CA THR A 320 5.10 18.31 23.03
C THR A 320 6.28 18.50 22.08
N SER A 321 6.64 19.76 21.78
CA SER A 321 7.79 20.07 20.95
C SER A 321 9.12 19.74 21.63
N LEU A 322 9.25 20.02 22.91
CA LEU A 322 10.42 19.66 23.73
C LEU A 322 10.57 18.13 23.84
N GLU A 323 9.49 17.39 23.99
CA GLU A 323 9.52 15.93 23.99
C GLU A 323 10.08 15.36 22.69
N ILE A 324 9.66 15.91 21.53
CA ILE A 324 10.18 15.52 20.22
C ILE A 324 11.67 15.87 20.11
N ILE A 325 12.07 17.09 20.51
CA ILE A 325 13.48 17.49 20.48
C ILE A 325 14.31 16.56 21.38
N ASN A 326 13.90 16.33 22.61
CA ASN A 326 14.62 15.46 23.55
C ASN A 326 14.73 14.01 23.04
N LYS A 327 13.73 13.53 22.31
CA LYS A 327 13.69 12.17 21.78
C LYS A 327 14.54 11.98 20.52
N TYR A 328 14.59 12.98 19.65
CA TYR A 328 15.14 12.81 18.30
C TYR A 328 16.40 13.63 18.03
N GLU A 329 16.68 14.71 18.79
CA GLU A 329 17.88 15.51 18.57
C GLU A 329 19.17 14.71 18.81
N THR A 330 20.14 14.92 17.94
CA THR A 330 21.42 14.18 17.94
C THR A 330 22.53 14.89 18.70
N THR A 331 22.38 16.20 18.85
CA THR A 331 23.39 17.05 19.46
C THR A 331 23.03 17.40 20.92
N LYS A 332 24.02 17.40 21.83
CA LYS A 332 23.80 17.84 23.23
C LYS A 332 23.34 19.30 23.28
N GLU A 333 23.94 20.12 22.44
CA GLU A 333 23.64 21.55 22.38
C GLU A 333 22.18 21.79 21.92
N GLY A 334 21.69 21.05 20.90
CA GLY A 334 20.29 21.11 20.43
C GLY A 334 19.30 20.72 21.52
N THR A 335 19.60 19.65 22.26
CA THR A 335 18.77 19.20 23.38
C THR A 335 18.76 20.22 24.53
N GLU A 336 19.91 20.80 24.90
CA GLU A 336 20.01 21.79 25.98
C GLU A 336 19.37 23.13 25.62
N LYS A 337 19.47 23.58 24.36
CA LYS A 337 18.93 24.85 23.88
C LYS A 337 17.51 24.75 23.29
N GLY A 338 17.00 23.55 23.12
CA GLY A 338 15.63 23.31 22.64
C GLY A 338 15.46 23.57 21.14
N TYR A 339 16.32 23.01 20.27
CA TYR A 339 16.16 23.06 18.83
C TYR A 339 16.45 21.70 18.18
N LEU A 340 15.93 21.48 16.98
CA LEU A 340 16.04 20.24 16.22
C LEU A 340 16.86 20.45 14.94
N THR A 341 18.04 19.84 14.87
CA THR A 341 18.92 19.89 13.69
C THR A 341 18.37 19.05 12.53
N ILE A 342 19.00 19.15 11.33
CA ILE A 342 18.60 18.33 10.16
C ILE A 342 18.68 16.83 10.46
N ASP A 343 19.66 16.39 11.23
CA ASP A 343 19.82 14.97 11.57
C ASP A 343 18.76 14.54 12.57
N GLY A 344 18.45 15.36 13.59
CA GLY A 344 17.33 15.16 14.49
C GLY A 344 15.99 15.18 13.79
N PHE A 345 15.76 16.13 12.90
CA PHE A 345 14.53 16.23 12.10
C PHE A 345 14.36 15.04 11.15
N THR A 346 15.45 14.57 10.53
CA THR A 346 15.43 13.36 9.73
C THR A 346 15.06 12.14 10.55
N ARG A 347 15.61 11.98 11.76
CA ARG A 347 15.25 10.90 12.68
C ARG A 347 13.77 10.97 13.07
N TYR A 348 13.27 12.15 13.39
CA TYR A 348 11.85 12.34 13.70
C TYR A 348 10.96 11.90 12.55
N LEU A 349 11.20 12.40 11.32
CA LEU A 349 10.39 12.05 10.16
C LEU A 349 10.46 10.57 9.78
N LEU A 350 11.57 9.87 10.09
CA LEU A 350 11.73 8.43 9.83
C LEU A 350 11.29 7.55 11.02
N SER A 351 10.87 8.14 12.12
CA SER A 351 10.48 7.41 13.32
C SER A 351 9.08 6.81 13.23
N SER A 352 8.76 5.96 14.20
CA SER A 352 7.40 5.41 14.35
C SER A 352 6.32 6.47 14.58
N ASP A 353 6.70 7.68 15.04
CA ASP A 353 5.76 8.77 15.28
C ASP A 353 5.27 9.40 13.96
N CYS A 354 6.06 9.26 12.88
CA CYS A 354 5.71 9.71 11.54
C CYS A 354 5.34 8.57 10.57
N HIS A 355 4.97 7.40 11.10
CA HIS A 355 4.40 6.33 10.28
C HIS A 355 3.09 6.76 9.63
N VAL A 356 2.80 6.22 8.43
CA VAL A 356 1.53 6.45 7.75
C VAL A 356 0.35 5.86 8.49
N PHE A 357 0.56 4.77 9.25
CA PHE A 357 -0.50 4.05 9.97
C PHE A 357 -0.77 4.69 11.33
N ASP A 358 -2.01 5.07 11.58
CA ASP A 358 -2.46 5.68 12.83
C ASP A 358 -2.23 4.74 14.02
N PRO A 359 -1.44 5.14 15.03
CA PRO A 359 -1.19 4.34 16.23
C PRO A 359 -2.45 3.93 17.00
N HIS A 360 -3.54 4.69 16.91
CA HIS A 360 -4.82 4.35 17.54
C HIS A 360 -5.34 2.99 17.08
N HIS A 361 -5.15 2.64 15.82
CA HIS A 361 -5.55 1.35 15.24
C HIS A 361 -4.59 0.19 15.53
N LYS A 362 -3.45 0.44 16.22
CA LYS A 362 -2.57 -0.64 16.71
C LYS A 362 -3.14 -1.38 17.92
N SER A 363 -4.13 -0.82 18.57
CA SER A 363 -4.91 -1.41 19.65
C SER A 363 -6.37 -1.55 19.25
N ILE A 364 -7.15 -2.29 20.05
CA ILE A 364 -8.60 -2.40 19.84
C ILE A 364 -9.23 -1.05 20.11
N CYS A 365 -9.79 -0.44 19.08
CA CYS A 365 -10.36 0.90 19.09
C CYS A 365 -11.82 0.95 18.61
N GLN A 366 -12.33 -0.13 18.00
CA GLN A 366 -13.71 -0.23 17.55
C GLN A 366 -14.61 -0.83 18.64
N ASP A 367 -15.91 -0.50 18.60
CA ASP A 367 -16.92 -1.06 19.52
C ASP A 367 -17.11 -2.55 19.24
N MET A 368 -16.69 -3.42 20.16
CA MET A 368 -16.76 -4.88 20.05
C MET A 368 -18.01 -5.46 20.73
N THR A 369 -18.96 -4.64 21.16
CA THR A 369 -20.20 -5.05 21.85
C THR A 369 -21.39 -5.24 20.91
N LYS A 370 -21.23 -4.95 19.61
CA LYS A 370 -22.27 -5.15 18.60
C LYS A 370 -22.43 -6.64 18.26
N PRO A 371 -23.57 -7.07 17.70
CA PRO A 371 -23.76 -8.45 17.26
C PRO A 371 -22.67 -8.90 16.29
N LEU A 372 -22.29 -10.18 16.36
CA LEU A 372 -21.24 -10.78 15.50
C LEU A 372 -21.49 -10.54 14.00
N THR A 373 -22.76 -10.43 13.58
CA THR A 373 -23.14 -10.10 12.20
C THR A 373 -22.72 -8.70 11.76
N HIS A 374 -22.30 -7.82 12.66
CA HIS A 374 -21.91 -6.45 12.34
C HIS A 374 -20.43 -6.28 11.99
N TYR A 375 -19.66 -7.36 11.95
CA TYR A 375 -18.23 -7.30 11.69
C TYR A 375 -17.84 -8.05 10.42
N TYR A 376 -16.80 -7.58 9.75
CA TYR A 376 -15.99 -8.41 8.87
C TYR A 376 -15.10 -9.29 9.73
N ILE A 377 -14.92 -10.53 9.32
CA ILE A 377 -14.20 -11.56 10.09
C ILE A 377 -13.06 -12.10 9.21
N ASN A 378 -11.83 -11.91 9.63
CA ASN A 378 -10.67 -12.43 8.92
C ASN A 378 -10.75 -13.96 8.81
N SER A 379 -10.77 -14.48 7.58
CA SER A 379 -11.17 -15.85 7.33
C SER A 379 -10.25 -16.55 6.34
N ALA A 380 -9.83 -17.78 6.69
CA ALA A 380 -9.00 -18.62 5.85
C ALA A 380 -9.80 -19.76 5.23
N HIS A 381 -9.52 -20.04 3.95
CA HIS A 381 -9.92 -21.22 3.22
C HIS A 381 -8.72 -22.15 3.11
N SER A 382 -8.89 -23.43 3.42
CA SER A 382 -7.89 -24.47 3.20
C SER A 382 -6.46 -24.16 3.66
N ALA A 383 -6.30 -23.66 4.88
CA ALA A 383 -5.00 -23.26 5.43
C ALA A 383 -4.00 -24.41 5.64
N CYS A 384 -4.37 -25.67 5.40
CA CYS A 384 -3.47 -26.82 5.54
C CYS A 384 -2.48 -26.98 4.37
N GLN A 385 -2.72 -26.36 3.22
CA GLN A 385 -1.83 -26.45 2.06
C GLN A 385 -0.95 -25.21 1.95
N MET A 386 0.34 -25.44 1.69
CA MET A 386 1.35 -24.39 1.65
C MET A 386 1.59 -23.83 0.23
N GLU A 387 1.10 -24.52 -0.79
CA GLU A 387 1.24 -24.14 -2.19
C GLU A 387 -0.12 -24.24 -2.90
N ASP A 388 -0.17 -24.72 -4.12
CA ASP A 388 -1.42 -24.94 -4.84
C ASP A 388 -2.28 -26.09 -4.26
N HIS A 389 -3.55 -26.14 -4.64
CA HIS A 389 -4.49 -27.16 -4.14
C HIS A 389 -4.25 -28.57 -4.71
N TYR A 390 -3.39 -28.73 -5.70
CA TYR A 390 -3.19 -30.00 -6.38
C TYR A 390 -1.89 -30.72 -5.95
N TRP A 391 -0.78 -29.97 -5.88
CA TRP A 391 0.55 -30.51 -5.59
C TRP A 391 1.09 -30.09 -4.22
N GLY A 392 0.46 -29.07 -3.61
CA GLY A 392 0.91 -28.52 -2.33
C GLY A 392 0.92 -29.57 -1.22
N MET A 393 1.96 -29.53 -0.39
CA MET A 393 2.09 -30.39 0.78
C MET A 393 1.24 -29.86 1.93
N ALA A 394 0.46 -30.75 2.57
CA ALA A 394 -0.28 -30.40 3.77
C ALA A 394 0.68 -30.23 4.96
N ASP A 395 0.60 -29.07 5.63
CA ASP A 395 1.39 -28.75 6.81
C ASP A 395 0.55 -27.97 7.84
N ILE A 396 0.79 -28.27 9.10
CA ILE A 396 0.17 -27.55 10.23
C ILE A 396 0.65 -26.10 10.34
N SER A 397 1.80 -25.73 9.77
CA SER A 397 2.35 -24.39 9.79
C SER A 397 1.44 -23.36 9.12
N GLY A 398 0.65 -23.74 8.13
CA GLY A 398 -0.35 -22.87 7.50
C GLY A 398 -1.43 -22.40 8.47
N TYR A 399 -1.90 -23.26 9.37
CA TYR A 399 -2.84 -22.86 10.42
C TYR A 399 -2.19 -21.92 11.45
N ILE A 400 -0.93 -22.19 11.83
CA ILE A 400 -0.16 -21.30 12.71
C ILE A 400 -0.01 -19.92 12.07
N TYR A 401 0.35 -19.88 10.78
CA TYR A 401 0.47 -18.65 10.03
C TYR A 401 -0.83 -17.86 9.98
N ALA A 402 -1.94 -18.52 9.60
CA ALA A 402 -3.24 -17.87 9.53
C ALA A 402 -3.69 -17.28 10.89
N LEU A 403 -3.53 -18.02 11.98
CA LEU A 403 -3.88 -17.57 13.33
C LEU A 403 -3.02 -16.39 13.78
N LYS A 404 -1.70 -16.40 13.49
CA LYS A 404 -0.79 -15.28 13.79
C LYS A 404 -1.06 -14.03 12.94
N MET A 405 -1.61 -14.21 11.73
CA MET A 405 -2.12 -13.12 10.88
C MET A 405 -3.48 -12.58 11.33
N GLY A 406 -3.99 -13.00 12.50
CA GLY A 406 -5.25 -12.52 13.08
C GLY A 406 -6.49 -13.19 12.47
N CYS A 407 -6.37 -14.34 11.81
CA CYS A 407 -7.52 -15.09 11.29
C CYS A 407 -8.45 -15.55 12.42
N ARG A 408 -9.77 -15.34 12.24
CA ARG A 408 -10.84 -15.69 13.21
C ARG A 408 -11.87 -16.66 12.65
N SER A 409 -11.71 -17.14 11.43
CA SER A 409 -12.49 -18.25 10.87
C SER A 409 -11.57 -19.13 10.02
N ILE A 410 -11.48 -20.40 10.37
CA ILE A 410 -10.64 -21.40 9.69
C ILE A 410 -11.47 -22.60 9.28
N GLU A 411 -11.09 -23.22 8.17
CA GLU A 411 -11.76 -24.40 7.62
C GLU A 411 -10.94 -25.65 7.82
N LEU A 412 -11.65 -26.72 8.20
CA LEU A 412 -11.10 -28.07 8.32
C LEU A 412 -11.92 -29.03 7.45
N VAL A 413 -11.32 -29.52 6.37
CA VAL A 413 -11.91 -30.56 5.50
C VAL A 413 -11.42 -31.92 5.98
N VAL A 414 -12.32 -32.71 6.57
CA VAL A 414 -11.96 -33.89 7.34
C VAL A 414 -12.44 -35.15 6.65
N TRP A 415 -11.53 -36.10 6.48
CA TRP A 415 -11.75 -37.41 5.83
C TRP A 415 -11.42 -38.57 6.75
N ASP A 416 -11.92 -39.75 6.42
CA ASP A 416 -11.50 -40.98 7.08
C ASP A 416 -10.02 -41.26 6.87
N GLY A 417 -9.31 -41.48 7.95
CA GLY A 417 -7.91 -41.90 7.93
C GLY A 417 -7.74 -43.33 8.41
N PRO A 418 -6.55 -43.91 8.20
CA PRO A 418 -6.21 -45.26 8.71
C PRO A 418 -6.24 -45.26 10.25
N ASP A 419 -6.33 -46.43 10.86
CA ASP A 419 -6.28 -46.64 12.31
C ASP A 419 -7.33 -45.84 13.12
N ASN A 420 -8.45 -45.50 12.48
CA ASN A 420 -9.51 -44.63 13.00
C ASN A 420 -9.04 -43.21 13.37
N GLU A 421 -8.01 -42.68 12.76
CA GLU A 421 -7.55 -41.28 12.96
C GLU A 421 -8.08 -40.38 11.86
N PRO A 422 -8.98 -39.43 12.14
CA PRO A 422 -9.46 -38.48 11.14
C PRO A 422 -8.30 -37.61 10.59
N LEU A 423 -8.28 -37.41 9.28
CA LEU A 423 -7.25 -36.67 8.57
C LEU A 423 -7.82 -35.42 7.92
N ILE A 424 -6.98 -34.37 7.81
CA ILE A 424 -7.29 -33.16 7.12
C ILE A 424 -6.45 -33.06 5.84
N TYR A 425 -7.12 -32.94 4.70
CA TYR A 425 -6.52 -32.70 3.39
C TYR A 425 -7.58 -32.24 2.40
N LEU A 426 -7.14 -31.61 1.30
CA LEU A 426 -8.00 -31.36 0.15
C LEU A 426 -8.02 -32.61 -0.74
N SER A 427 -9.18 -33.00 -1.19
CA SER A 427 -9.43 -34.28 -1.89
C SER A 427 -8.61 -34.49 -3.17
N LEU A 428 -8.01 -33.45 -3.72
CA LEU A 428 -7.18 -33.52 -4.91
C LEU A 428 -5.71 -33.84 -4.59
N SER A 429 -5.29 -33.64 -3.33
CA SER A 429 -3.92 -33.93 -2.89
C SER A 429 -3.79 -35.41 -2.47
N VAL A 430 -3.22 -36.22 -3.33
CA VAL A 430 -2.92 -37.65 -3.04
C VAL A 430 -1.65 -37.79 -2.19
N VAL A 431 -0.90 -36.69 -1.97
CA VAL A 431 0.49 -36.75 -1.54
C VAL A 431 0.68 -36.59 -0.03
N SER A 432 -0.12 -35.74 0.63
CA SER A 432 0.09 -35.48 2.06
C SER A 432 -1.19 -35.09 2.80
N HIS A 433 -1.23 -35.40 4.08
CA HIS A 433 -2.35 -35.16 5.00
C HIS A 433 -1.80 -34.85 6.39
N VAL A 434 -2.60 -34.17 7.20
CA VAL A 434 -2.29 -33.84 8.59
C VAL A 434 -3.36 -34.44 9.50
N SER A 435 -2.96 -34.89 10.69
CA SER A 435 -3.90 -35.46 11.67
C SER A 435 -4.83 -34.35 12.20
N PHE A 436 -6.12 -34.66 12.30
CA PHE A 436 -7.12 -33.77 12.89
C PHE A 436 -6.72 -33.34 14.30
N ARG A 437 -6.29 -34.28 15.15
CA ARG A 437 -5.84 -34.01 16.53
C ARG A 437 -4.65 -33.02 16.54
N SER A 438 -3.69 -33.17 15.63
CA SER A 438 -2.54 -32.26 15.53
C SER A 438 -2.96 -30.83 15.22
N VAL A 439 -3.92 -30.65 14.31
CA VAL A 439 -4.48 -29.33 13.98
C VAL A 439 -5.26 -28.73 15.15
N ILE A 440 -6.08 -29.55 15.87
CA ILE A 440 -6.81 -29.06 17.05
C ILE A 440 -5.86 -28.66 18.17
N ASN A 441 -4.74 -29.38 18.38
CA ASN A 441 -3.70 -28.97 19.32
C ASN A 441 -3.04 -27.63 18.92
N VAL A 442 -2.80 -27.39 17.62
CA VAL A 442 -2.31 -26.09 17.12
C VAL A 442 -3.33 -24.99 17.39
N ILE A 443 -4.59 -25.23 17.12
CA ILE A 443 -5.67 -24.28 17.40
C ILE A 443 -5.74 -23.98 18.89
N ASP A 444 -5.73 -24.99 19.76
CA ASP A 444 -5.73 -24.77 21.21
C ASP A 444 -4.60 -23.87 21.68
N LYS A 445 -3.40 -24.06 21.12
CA LYS A 445 -2.21 -23.28 21.47
C LYS A 445 -2.24 -21.86 20.94
N TYR A 446 -2.63 -21.66 19.66
CA TYR A 446 -2.42 -20.38 18.96
C TYR A 446 -3.72 -19.57 18.78
N ALA A 447 -4.91 -20.12 19.06
CA ALA A 447 -6.19 -19.45 18.82
C ALA A 447 -6.28 -18.05 19.45
N PHE A 448 -5.74 -17.90 20.67
CA PHE A 448 -5.84 -16.67 21.44
C PHE A 448 -4.48 -16.00 21.72
N GLU A 449 -3.42 -16.30 20.92
CA GLU A 449 -2.12 -15.64 21.01
C GLU A 449 -2.17 -14.21 20.45
N THR A 450 -2.85 -14.02 19.32
CA THR A 450 -2.92 -12.71 18.63
C THR A 450 -4.15 -11.91 19.04
N SER A 451 -5.25 -12.56 19.37
CA SER A 451 -6.56 -11.93 19.65
C SER A 451 -7.39 -12.79 20.59
N ASP A 452 -7.98 -12.16 21.59
CA ASP A 452 -8.90 -12.83 22.57
C ASP A 452 -10.29 -13.07 22.00
N TYR A 453 -10.61 -12.51 20.84
CA TYR A 453 -11.95 -12.63 20.25
C TYR A 453 -12.20 -13.98 19.62
N PRO A 454 -13.48 -14.39 19.48
CA PRO A 454 -13.85 -15.78 19.16
C PRO A 454 -13.23 -16.27 17.85
N LEU A 455 -12.93 -17.56 17.81
CA LEU A 455 -12.52 -18.28 16.62
C LEU A 455 -13.67 -19.18 16.13
N ILE A 456 -13.96 -19.15 14.83
CA ILE A 456 -14.94 -20.02 14.18
C ILE A 456 -14.20 -21.14 13.44
N ILE A 457 -14.45 -22.39 13.81
CA ILE A 457 -13.97 -23.56 13.07
C ILE A 457 -15.09 -24.03 12.13
N CYS A 458 -14.86 -23.95 10.84
CA CYS A 458 -15.76 -24.48 9.81
C CYS A 458 -15.41 -25.94 9.56
N LEU A 459 -16.31 -26.86 9.89
CA LEU A 459 -16.12 -28.27 9.64
C LEU A 459 -16.81 -28.68 8.34
N VAL A 460 -16.01 -29.20 7.38
CA VAL A 460 -16.47 -29.89 6.18
C VAL A 460 -16.18 -31.38 6.35
N ILE A 461 -17.23 -32.17 6.49
CA ILE A 461 -17.13 -33.54 6.99
C ILE A 461 -17.34 -34.55 5.84
N HIS A 462 -16.31 -35.36 5.59
CA HIS A 462 -16.37 -36.49 4.65
C HIS A 462 -16.08 -37.81 5.34
N CYS A 463 -16.06 -37.84 6.69
CA CYS A 463 -15.75 -38.99 7.48
C CYS A 463 -16.98 -39.85 7.77
N SER A 464 -16.75 -41.17 8.01
CA SER A 464 -17.72 -42.10 8.60
C SER A 464 -18.17 -41.62 9.99
N VAL A 465 -19.38 -42.04 10.39
CA VAL A 465 -19.94 -41.76 11.73
C VAL A 465 -19.01 -42.16 12.86
N LYS A 466 -18.28 -43.25 12.70
CA LYS A 466 -17.29 -43.72 13.68
C LYS A 466 -16.17 -42.71 13.91
N GLN A 467 -15.62 -42.14 12.84
CA GLN A 467 -14.57 -41.13 12.98
C GLN A 467 -15.12 -39.77 13.41
N GLN A 468 -16.38 -39.47 13.12
CA GLN A 468 -17.05 -38.26 13.64
C GLN A 468 -17.19 -38.29 15.18
N HIS A 469 -17.42 -39.47 15.80
CA HIS A 469 -17.36 -39.60 17.26
C HIS A 469 -15.98 -39.23 17.82
N LEU A 470 -14.91 -39.70 17.14
CA LEU A 470 -13.55 -39.37 17.55
C LEU A 470 -13.23 -37.88 17.38
N MET A 471 -13.76 -37.25 16.33
CA MET A 471 -13.66 -35.79 16.15
C MET A 471 -14.34 -35.05 17.31
N ALA A 472 -15.58 -35.42 17.65
CA ALA A 472 -16.33 -34.80 18.73
C ALA A 472 -15.63 -34.97 20.10
N HIS A 473 -15.07 -36.12 20.34
CA HIS A 473 -14.29 -36.40 21.56
C HIS A 473 -13.00 -35.54 21.57
N CYS A 474 -12.25 -35.50 20.48
CA CYS A 474 -11.05 -34.69 20.34
C CYS A 474 -11.31 -33.22 20.61
N LEU A 475 -12.36 -32.64 20.02
CA LEU A 475 -12.74 -31.25 20.21
C LEU A 475 -13.05 -30.93 21.68
N LYS A 476 -13.81 -31.81 22.35
CA LYS A 476 -14.16 -31.67 23.77
C LYS A 476 -12.94 -31.79 24.69
N GLU A 477 -12.10 -32.82 24.44
CA GLU A 477 -10.93 -33.13 25.25
C GLU A 477 -9.86 -32.03 25.15
N VAL A 478 -9.52 -31.57 23.92
CA VAL A 478 -8.41 -30.66 23.68
C VAL A 478 -8.83 -29.20 23.95
N LEU A 479 -9.99 -28.79 23.47
CA LEU A 479 -10.42 -27.38 23.58
C LEU A 479 -11.07 -27.07 24.93
N GLY A 480 -11.63 -28.08 25.62
CA GLY A 480 -12.19 -27.92 26.97
C GLY A 480 -13.13 -26.69 27.10
N ASP A 481 -12.83 -25.80 28.05
CA ASP A 481 -13.64 -24.62 28.34
C ASP A 481 -13.61 -23.54 27.22
N LYS A 482 -12.66 -23.62 26.30
CA LYS A 482 -12.63 -22.72 25.14
C LYS A 482 -13.75 -23.06 24.15
N LEU A 483 -14.20 -24.32 24.10
CA LEU A 483 -15.27 -24.72 23.19
C LEU A 483 -16.62 -24.17 23.65
N TYR A 484 -17.30 -23.43 22.76
CA TYR A 484 -18.64 -22.92 23.06
C TYR A 484 -19.71 -24.04 22.98
N HIS A 485 -20.41 -24.27 24.07
CA HIS A 485 -21.38 -25.37 24.19
C HIS A 485 -22.79 -24.97 24.58
N PHE A 486 -23.05 -23.66 24.77
CA PHE A 486 -24.39 -23.19 25.12
C PHE A 486 -25.29 -23.16 23.87
N PRO A 487 -26.51 -23.74 23.95
CA PRO A 487 -27.44 -23.69 22.83
C PRO A 487 -27.90 -22.24 22.58
N ALA A 488 -28.15 -21.92 21.31
CA ALA A 488 -28.74 -20.62 20.94
C ALA A 488 -30.09 -20.46 21.63
N CYS A 489 -30.32 -19.34 22.28
CA CYS A 489 -31.58 -19.05 22.96
C CYS A 489 -32.63 -18.59 21.94
N PRO A 490 -33.76 -19.32 21.75
CA PRO A 490 -34.79 -18.91 20.78
C PRO A 490 -35.43 -17.55 21.03
N ASN A 491 -35.33 -17.04 22.25
CA ASN A 491 -35.84 -15.72 22.64
C ASN A 491 -34.91 -14.55 22.28
N GLU A 492 -33.66 -14.81 21.90
CA GLU A 492 -32.75 -13.81 21.37
C GLU A 492 -33.04 -13.54 19.92
N SER A 493 -32.83 -12.28 19.49
CA SER A 493 -33.11 -11.83 18.13
C SER A 493 -31.87 -11.63 17.26
N CYS A 494 -30.67 -11.70 17.85
CA CYS A 494 -29.40 -11.46 17.19
C CYS A 494 -28.27 -12.32 17.78
N MET A 495 -27.17 -12.43 17.04
CA MET A 495 -25.95 -13.10 17.50
C MET A 495 -25.35 -12.38 18.71
N PRO A 496 -24.70 -13.10 19.64
CA PRO A 496 -23.89 -12.47 20.67
C PRO A 496 -22.73 -11.67 20.04
N SER A 497 -22.19 -10.75 20.81
CA SER A 497 -21.08 -9.91 20.36
C SER A 497 -19.74 -10.63 20.46
N PRO A 498 -18.70 -10.17 19.73
CA PRO A 498 -17.33 -10.65 19.92
C PRO A 498 -16.87 -10.50 21.38
N GLU A 499 -17.25 -9.43 22.08
CA GLU A 499 -16.90 -9.19 23.49
C GLU A 499 -17.49 -10.27 24.43
N GLN A 500 -18.75 -10.68 24.19
CA GLN A 500 -19.41 -11.75 24.96
C GLN A 500 -18.82 -13.13 24.68
N LEU A 501 -18.17 -13.30 23.51
CA LEU A 501 -17.60 -14.57 23.07
C LEU A 501 -16.08 -14.63 23.23
N LYS A 502 -15.46 -13.70 23.97
CA LYS A 502 -14.02 -13.74 24.24
C LYS A 502 -13.57 -15.10 24.79
N GLY A 503 -12.45 -15.58 24.30
CA GLY A 503 -11.88 -16.88 24.67
C GLY A 503 -12.69 -18.09 24.22
N LYS A 504 -13.70 -17.94 23.33
CA LYS A 504 -14.54 -19.03 22.86
C LYS A 504 -14.24 -19.44 21.43
N ILE A 505 -14.33 -20.73 21.19
CA ILE A 505 -14.23 -21.36 19.87
C ILE A 505 -15.61 -21.87 19.49
N LEU A 506 -16.11 -21.39 18.33
CA LEU A 506 -17.41 -21.76 17.77
C LEU A 506 -17.22 -22.83 16.70
N ILE A 507 -18.12 -23.79 16.64
CA ILE A 507 -18.15 -24.78 15.55
C ILE A 507 -19.24 -24.41 14.55
N LYS A 508 -18.83 -24.18 13.29
CA LYS A 508 -19.74 -24.07 12.15
C LYS A 508 -19.83 -25.42 11.45
N GLY A 509 -21.06 -25.96 11.31
CA GLY A 509 -21.26 -27.24 10.67
C GLY A 509 -22.73 -27.56 10.48
N LYS A 510 -23.01 -28.77 9.98
CA LYS A 510 -24.35 -29.33 9.86
C LYS A 510 -24.90 -29.70 11.24
N LYS A 511 -26.22 -29.64 11.41
CA LYS A 511 -26.90 -29.97 12.65
C LYS A 511 -28.10 -30.86 12.38
N LEU A 512 -28.27 -31.91 13.19
CA LEU A 512 -29.45 -32.77 13.16
C LEU A 512 -30.70 -32.00 13.59
N SER A 513 -31.85 -32.41 13.04
CA SER A 513 -33.15 -31.86 13.48
C SER A 513 -33.39 -32.22 14.94
N PRO A 514 -33.97 -31.33 15.75
CA PRO A 514 -34.31 -31.60 17.17
C PRO A 514 -35.18 -32.84 17.40
N GLU A 515 -35.92 -33.26 16.37
CA GLU A 515 -36.82 -34.43 16.43
C GLU A 515 -36.09 -35.77 16.36
N HIS A 516 -34.79 -35.77 16.03
CA HIS A 516 -33.97 -36.99 16.00
C HIS A 516 -33.53 -37.36 17.41
N SER A 517 -34.14 -38.44 17.94
CA SER A 517 -33.73 -39.01 19.24
C SER A 517 -32.56 -40.00 19.13
N ASP A 518 -32.23 -40.41 17.92
CA ASP A 518 -31.23 -41.44 17.64
C ASP A 518 -29.79 -40.89 17.72
N SER A 519 -28.83 -41.77 17.85
CA SER A 519 -27.41 -41.42 17.96
C SER A 519 -26.80 -40.83 16.69
N GLU A 520 -27.49 -40.94 15.55
CA GLU A 520 -27.10 -40.46 14.23
C GLU A 520 -28.32 -40.18 13.34
N GLY A 521 -28.13 -39.38 12.31
CA GLY A 521 -29.21 -39.06 11.36
C GLY A 521 -28.65 -38.50 10.03
N ASP A 522 -29.56 -38.46 9.06
CA ASP A 522 -29.23 -37.95 7.74
C ASP A 522 -29.34 -36.43 7.69
N VAL A 523 -28.31 -35.75 7.09
CA VAL A 523 -28.34 -34.33 6.76
C VAL A 523 -28.02 -34.18 5.26
N THR A 524 -28.48 -33.09 4.66
CA THR A 524 -28.18 -32.80 3.26
C THR A 524 -26.82 -32.15 3.15
N ASP A 525 -25.97 -32.70 2.28
CA ASP A 525 -24.66 -32.12 1.95
C ASP A 525 -24.82 -31.18 0.75
N GLU A 526 -25.42 -30.03 0.99
CA GLU A 526 -25.74 -29.05 -0.07
C GLU A 526 -24.74 -27.89 -0.18
N ASP A 527 -23.71 -27.92 0.66
CA ASP A 527 -22.63 -26.95 0.66
C ASP A 527 -21.40 -27.48 -0.12
N GLU A 528 -20.23 -26.99 0.19
CA GLU A 528 -18.92 -27.19 -0.45
C GLU A 528 -18.58 -28.62 -0.92
N GLY A 529 -19.08 -29.67 -0.24
CA GLY A 529 -18.80 -31.06 -0.57
C GLY A 529 -19.30 -31.52 -1.95
N MET A 530 -20.40 -30.93 -2.46
CA MET A 530 -20.95 -31.31 -3.76
C MET A 530 -20.09 -30.86 -4.96
N GLU A 531 -19.42 -29.72 -4.90
CA GLU A 531 -18.56 -29.27 -6.00
C GLU A 531 -17.30 -30.14 -6.11
N ILE A 532 -16.75 -30.53 -4.99
CA ILE A 532 -15.57 -31.41 -4.91
C ILE A 532 -15.91 -32.82 -5.37
N ALA A 533 -17.05 -33.39 -4.92
CA ALA A 533 -17.47 -34.72 -5.28
C ALA A 533 -17.81 -34.88 -6.77
N LYS A 534 -18.41 -33.89 -7.40
CA LYS A 534 -18.68 -33.87 -8.85
C LYS A 534 -17.41 -33.90 -9.71
N ARG A 535 -16.29 -33.43 -9.19
CA ARG A 535 -14.99 -33.44 -9.89
C ARG A 535 -14.29 -34.77 -9.85
N LEU A 536 -14.47 -35.52 -8.76
CA LEU A 536 -13.73 -36.79 -8.55
C LEU A 536 -14.23 -37.95 -9.39
N GLY A 537 -15.35 -37.77 -10.15
CA GLY A 537 -15.86 -38.79 -11.07
C GLY A 537 -16.10 -40.15 -10.37
N ASN A 538 -16.38 -40.13 -9.08
CA ASN A 538 -16.67 -41.36 -8.35
C ASN A 538 -18.08 -41.83 -8.72
N ASP A 539 -18.17 -42.59 -9.82
CA ASP A 539 -19.35 -43.36 -10.23
C ASP A 539 -19.58 -44.59 -9.34
N GLY A 540 -19.25 -44.48 -8.05
CA GLY A 540 -19.62 -45.48 -7.07
C GLY A 540 -21.12 -45.35 -6.78
N GLU A 541 -21.86 -46.43 -6.93
CA GLU A 541 -23.25 -46.60 -6.57
C GLU A 541 -23.50 -46.16 -5.11
N GLU A 542 -23.66 -44.87 -4.84
CA GLU A 542 -24.09 -44.35 -3.56
C GLU A 542 -25.52 -43.81 -3.68
N HIS A 543 -26.35 -44.21 -2.74
CA HIS A 543 -27.77 -43.91 -2.59
C HIS A 543 -28.13 -42.44 -2.94
N LEU A 544 -28.47 -42.23 -4.20
CA LEU A 544 -29.10 -40.98 -4.68
C LEU A 544 -30.59 -41.06 -4.34
N CYS A 545 -31.09 -40.13 -3.53
CA CYS A 545 -32.52 -39.90 -3.41
C CYS A 545 -33.06 -39.25 -4.67
N GLU A 546 -34.36 -39.39 -4.95
CA GLU A 546 -35.07 -38.67 -5.98
C GLU A 546 -34.82 -37.18 -5.84
N GLY A 547 -33.97 -36.62 -6.72
CA GLY A 547 -33.54 -35.23 -6.70
C GLY A 547 -32.02 -34.99 -6.73
N GLY A 548 -31.18 -36.06 -6.68
CA GLY A 548 -29.72 -35.94 -6.88
C GLY A 548 -28.92 -35.34 -5.72
N LEU A 549 -29.45 -35.32 -4.49
CA LEU A 549 -28.79 -34.80 -3.29
C LEU A 549 -28.07 -35.92 -2.56
N ARG A 550 -26.78 -35.74 -2.27
CA ARG A 550 -25.99 -36.63 -1.44
C ARG A 550 -26.44 -36.50 0.03
N LYS A 551 -26.76 -37.61 0.67
CA LYS A 551 -27.03 -37.65 2.11
C LYS A 551 -25.74 -37.93 2.88
N LEU A 552 -25.44 -37.04 3.82
CA LEU A 552 -24.38 -37.24 4.79
C LEU A 552 -25.00 -37.75 6.09
N ARG A 553 -24.44 -38.86 6.60
CA ARG A 553 -24.84 -39.38 7.92
C ARG A 553 -24.01 -38.64 8.99
N LEU A 554 -24.69 -38.00 9.94
CA LEU A 554 -24.07 -37.17 10.98
C LEU A 554 -24.29 -37.76 12.36
N CYS A 555 -23.25 -37.90 13.17
CA CYS A 555 -23.38 -38.31 14.55
C CYS A 555 -23.91 -37.19 15.46
N LYS A 556 -24.71 -37.55 16.44
CA LYS A 556 -25.35 -36.61 17.36
C LYS A 556 -24.33 -35.82 18.19
N GLU A 557 -23.27 -36.46 18.67
CA GLU A 557 -22.25 -35.83 19.51
C GLU A 557 -21.53 -34.67 18.80
N LEU A 558 -21.24 -34.84 17.49
CA LEU A 558 -20.64 -33.76 16.68
C LEU A 558 -21.68 -32.67 16.34
N SER A 559 -22.91 -33.09 16.03
CA SER A 559 -24.06 -32.20 15.80
C SER A 559 -24.33 -31.28 17.01
N ASP A 560 -24.22 -31.79 18.22
CA ASP A 560 -24.50 -31.04 19.46
C ASP A 560 -23.46 -29.95 19.75
N LEU A 561 -22.28 -29.99 19.12
CA LEU A 561 -21.26 -28.93 19.20
C LEU A 561 -21.60 -27.71 18.33
N VAL A 562 -22.51 -27.87 17.38
CA VAL A 562 -22.94 -26.77 16.50
C VAL A 562 -24.06 -25.98 17.17
N ASN A 563 -23.77 -24.79 17.71
CA ASN A 563 -24.72 -24.00 18.50
C ASN A 563 -25.09 -22.67 17.90
N LEU A 564 -24.10 -21.81 17.54
CA LEU A 564 -24.31 -20.46 17.01
C LEU A 564 -24.04 -20.32 15.49
N CYS A 565 -23.54 -21.37 14.84
CA CYS A 565 -23.14 -21.31 13.42
C CYS A 565 -23.62 -22.55 12.66
N GLN A 566 -24.95 -22.80 12.70
CA GLN A 566 -25.55 -23.92 11.97
C GLN A 566 -25.54 -23.66 10.46
N SER A 567 -24.87 -24.49 9.67
CA SER A 567 -24.92 -24.45 8.22
C SER A 567 -26.28 -24.81 7.67
N VAL A 568 -26.89 -23.93 6.87
CA VAL A 568 -28.18 -24.15 6.20
C VAL A 568 -28.09 -23.75 4.73
N LYS A 569 -28.90 -24.38 3.89
CA LYS A 569 -29.01 -24.04 2.48
C LYS A 569 -29.74 -22.70 2.32
N PHE A 570 -29.14 -21.82 1.51
CA PHE A 570 -29.82 -20.63 1.03
C PHE A 570 -30.86 -21.02 -0.03
N ARG A 571 -32.11 -20.57 0.12
CA ARG A 571 -33.16 -20.73 -0.87
C ARG A 571 -33.35 -19.45 -1.69
N ASP A 572 -33.78 -18.41 -1.03
CA ASP A 572 -33.94 -17.06 -1.56
C ASP A 572 -33.96 -16.04 -0.40
N PHE A 573 -33.86 -14.75 -0.74
CA PHE A 573 -33.81 -13.69 0.27
C PHE A 573 -35.13 -13.51 1.06
N GLU A 574 -36.29 -13.81 0.46
CA GLU A 574 -37.60 -13.66 1.13
C GLU A 574 -37.84 -14.79 2.12
N THR A 575 -37.59 -16.03 1.71
CA THR A 575 -37.64 -17.20 2.60
C THR A 575 -36.67 -17.04 3.78
N SER A 576 -35.47 -16.57 3.52
CA SER A 576 -34.47 -16.31 4.59
C SER A 576 -34.99 -15.27 5.57
N ARG A 577 -35.57 -14.17 5.08
CA ARG A 577 -36.12 -13.11 5.94
C ARG A 577 -37.23 -13.59 6.86
N SER A 578 -38.07 -14.53 6.39
CA SER A 578 -39.25 -15.03 7.11
C SER A 578 -38.95 -16.19 8.05
N SER A 579 -38.01 -17.07 7.72
CA SER A 579 -37.85 -18.36 8.42
C SER A 579 -36.43 -18.63 8.97
N GLN A 580 -35.39 -18.00 8.42
CA GLN A 580 -33.99 -18.22 8.87
C GLN A 580 -33.81 -17.69 10.29
N LYS A 581 -33.12 -18.43 11.12
CA LYS A 581 -32.76 -18.05 12.48
C LYS A 581 -31.43 -17.33 12.54
N PHE A 582 -31.21 -16.44 13.51
CA PHE A 582 -29.99 -15.62 13.64
C PHE A 582 -28.70 -16.46 13.77
N TRP A 583 -28.79 -17.69 14.30
CA TRP A 583 -27.65 -18.62 14.44
C TRP A 583 -27.42 -19.49 13.22
N GLN A 584 -28.17 -19.31 12.14
CA GLN A 584 -28.02 -20.06 10.91
C GLN A 584 -27.15 -19.29 9.92
N VAL A 585 -26.19 -19.99 9.30
CA VAL A 585 -25.18 -19.44 8.39
C VAL A 585 -25.34 -20.08 7.03
N CYS A 586 -25.41 -19.28 5.97
CA CYS A 586 -25.35 -19.75 4.60
C CYS A 586 -23.94 -19.58 4.03
N SER A 587 -23.46 -20.60 3.32
CA SER A 587 -22.23 -20.55 2.56
C SER A 587 -22.55 -20.37 1.07
N PHE A 588 -21.76 -19.54 0.39
CA PHE A 588 -21.88 -19.25 -1.03
C PHE A 588 -20.51 -19.47 -1.68
N ASN A 589 -20.49 -20.19 -2.79
CA ASN A 589 -19.30 -20.17 -3.63
C ASN A 589 -19.14 -18.79 -4.28
N GLU A 590 -17.92 -18.48 -4.69
CA GLU A 590 -17.55 -17.21 -5.33
C GLU A 590 -18.50 -16.83 -6.47
N VAL A 591 -18.87 -17.78 -7.34
CA VAL A 591 -19.74 -17.53 -8.53
C VAL A 591 -21.14 -17.08 -8.10
N THR A 592 -21.73 -17.78 -7.12
CA THR A 592 -23.05 -17.43 -6.59
C THR A 592 -23.02 -16.10 -5.85
N ALA A 593 -22.02 -15.88 -5.00
CA ALA A 593 -21.86 -14.64 -4.27
C ALA A 593 -21.64 -13.45 -5.22
N SER A 594 -20.84 -13.61 -6.28
CA SER A 594 -20.62 -12.60 -7.32
C SER A 594 -21.89 -12.28 -8.07
N ARG A 595 -22.72 -13.29 -8.37
CA ARG A 595 -24.03 -13.05 -8.98
C ARG A 595 -24.91 -12.21 -8.06
N PHE A 596 -24.98 -12.50 -6.75
CA PHE A 596 -25.78 -11.71 -5.81
C PHE A 596 -25.23 -10.30 -5.66
N SER A 597 -23.91 -10.13 -5.60
CA SER A 597 -23.27 -8.82 -5.53
C SER A 597 -23.56 -7.94 -6.75
N ASN A 598 -23.72 -8.52 -7.93
CA ASN A 598 -23.97 -7.79 -9.17
C ASN A 598 -25.46 -7.60 -9.48
N GLU A 599 -26.27 -8.65 -9.32
CA GLU A 599 -27.68 -8.64 -9.72
C GLU A 599 -28.65 -8.22 -8.59
N TYR A 600 -28.29 -8.53 -7.31
CA TYR A 600 -29.14 -8.29 -6.15
C TYR A 600 -28.37 -7.61 -5.00
N PRO A 601 -27.56 -6.58 -5.24
CA PRO A 601 -26.65 -6.02 -4.24
C PRO A 601 -27.39 -5.51 -2.98
N GLU A 602 -28.56 -4.91 -3.14
CA GLU A 602 -29.33 -4.33 -2.01
C GLU A 602 -29.96 -5.41 -1.15
N GLU A 603 -30.48 -6.47 -1.77
CA GLU A 603 -31.04 -7.63 -1.06
C GLU A 603 -29.94 -8.38 -0.31
N PHE A 604 -28.75 -8.50 -0.91
CA PHE A 604 -27.63 -9.15 -0.29
C PHE A 604 -27.07 -8.35 0.90
N VAL A 605 -26.97 -7.01 0.78
CA VAL A 605 -26.65 -6.13 1.92
C VAL A 605 -27.68 -6.28 3.03
N ARG A 606 -28.99 -6.27 2.70
CA ARG A 606 -30.07 -6.43 3.68
C ARG A 606 -30.02 -7.78 4.38
N TYR A 607 -29.72 -8.85 3.65
CA TYR A 607 -29.51 -10.20 4.20
C TYR A 607 -28.36 -10.20 5.21
N ASN A 608 -27.21 -9.65 4.84
CA ASN A 608 -26.01 -9.62 5.67
C ASN A 608 -26.13 -8.70 6.91
N LYS A 609 -27.15 -7.82 7.01
CA LYS A 609 -27.45 -7.10 8.25
C LYS A 609 -27.90 -8.03 9.39
N LYS A 610 -28.58 -9.14 9.05
CA LYS A 610 -29.23 -10.02 10.02
C LYS A 610 -28.54 -11.37 10.19
N PHE A 611 -27.96 -11.89 9.11
CA PHE A 611 -27.41 -13.24 9.07
C PHE A 611 -25.94 -13.25 8.72
N LEU A 612 -25.21 -14.20 9.30
CA LEU A 612 -23.84 -14.47 8.86
C LEU A 612 -23.87 -15.16 7.49
N SER A 613 -23.00 -14.71 6.61
CA SER A 613 -22.71 -15.35 5.34
C SER A 613 -21.23 -15.68 5.22
N ARG A 614 -20.93 -16.82 4.62
CA ARG A 614 -19.60 -17.24 4.26
C ARG A 614 -19.47 -17.29 2.75
N VAL A 615 -18.42 -16.68 2.22
CA VAL A 615 -18.04 -16.76 0.81
C VAL A 615 -16.72 -17.51 0.72
N TYR A 616 -16.61 -18.46 -0.22
CA TYR A 616 -15.42 -19.27 -0.41
C TYR A 616 -15.04 -19.33 -1.90
N PRO A 617 -13.71 -19.51 -2.22
CA PRO A 617 -13.23 -19.51 -3.57
C PRO A 617 -13.87 -20.59 -4.44
N SER A 618 -13.99 -20.29 -5.74
CA SER A 618 -14.45 -21.26 -6.71
C SER A 618 -13.50 -22.46 -6.77
N SER A 619 -14.08 -23.63 -6.91
CA SER A 619 -13.33 -24.87 -7.14
C SER A 619 -12.49 -24.85 -8.45
N MET A 620 -12.72 -23.87 -9.34
CA MET A 620 -11.88 -23.64 -10.53
C MET A 620 -10.52 -23.02 -10.22
N ARG A 621 -10.31 -22.51 -9.00
CA ARG A 621 -9.02 -21.96 -8.53
C ARG A 621 -8.09 -23.07 -8.04
N ILE A 622 -7.70 -23.97 -8.96
CA ILE A 622 -6.82 -25.13 -8.66
C ILE A 622 -5.44 -24.65 -8.17
N ASP A 623 -5.00 -23.51 -8.70
CA ASP A 623 -3.77 -22.79 -8.34
C ASP A 623 -3.81 -22.11 -6.96
N ALA A 624 -4.87 -22.31 -6.19
CA ALA A 624 -5.15 -21.63 -4.93
C ALA A 624 -5.16 -20.09 -5.02
N SER A 625 -5.38 -19.51 -6.20
CA SER A 625 -5.51 -18.07 -6.35
C SER A 625 -6.69 -17.51 -5.56
N ASN A 626 -6.65 -16.22 -5.24
CA ASN A 626 -7.65 -15.55 -4.42
C ASN A 626 -8.69 -14.78 -5.24
N MET A 627 -9.95 -14.82 -4.78
CA MET A 627 -11.02 -13.96 -5.24
C MET A 627 -10.85 -12.54 -4.69
N ASN A 628 -11.44 -11.54 -5.36
CA ASN A 628 -11.42 -10.17 -4.86
C ASN A 628 -12.35 -10.03 -3.63
N PRO A 629 -11.83 -9.79 -2.42
CA PRO A 629 -12.64 -9.72 -1.21
C PRO A 629 -13.56 -8.49 -1.18
N GLN A 630 -13.19 -7.39 -1.84
CA GLN A 630 -13.98 -6.17 -1.91
C GLN A 630 -15.35 -6.38 -2.57
N ASP A 631 -15.45 -7.31 -3.53
CA ASP A 631 -16.72 -7.62 -4.19
C ASP A 631 -17.79 -8.14 -3.22
N PHE A 632 -17.35 -8.72 -2.11
CA PHE A 632 -18.22 -9.28 -1.07
C PHE A 632 -18.32 -8.38 0.16
N TRP A 633 -17.21 -7.72 0.55
CA TRP A 633 -17.23 -6.75 1.66
C TRP A 633 -18.16 -5.58 1.37
N LYS A 634 -18.21 -5.07 0.12
CA LYS A 634 -19.17 -4.02 -0.28
C LYS A 634 -20.63 -4.43 -0.10
N CYS A 635 -20.94 -5.74 -0.09
CA CYS A 635 -22.25 -6.29 0.21
C CYS A 635 -22.43 -6.67 1.69
N GLY A 636 -21.42 -6.44 2.53
CA GLY A 636 -21.45 -6.71 3.96
C GLY A 636 -21.26 -8.18 4.33
N CYS A 637 -20.74 -9.03 3.43
CA CYS A 637 -20.39 -10.42 3.76
C CYS A 637 -19.34 -10.44 4.89
N GLN A 638 -19.60 -11.21 5.95
CA GLN A 638 -18.76 -11.20 7.14
C GLN A 638 -17.54 -12.12 6.98
N ILE A 639 -17.75 -13.34 6.46
CA ILE A 639 -16.74 -14.41 6.37
C ILE A 639 -16.39 -14.56 4.88
N VAL A 640 -15.34 -13.87 4.43
CA VAL A 640 -14.78 -14.00 3.08
C VAL A 640 -13.50 -14.81 3.21
N ALA A 641 -13.58 -16.11 2.92
CA ALA A 641 -12.49 -17.06 3.16
C ALA A 641 -11.43 -16.95 2.06
N MET A 642 -10.20 -16.64 2.44
CA MET A 642 -9.06 -16.44 1.54
C MET A 642 -8.05 -17.58 1.62
N ASN A 643 -7.34 -17.83 0.52
CA ASN A 643 -6.22 -18.76 0.46
C ASN A 643 -4.96 -18.06 0.97
N PHE A 644 -4.64 -18.24 2.25
CA PHE A 644 -3.53 -17.54 2.93
C PHE A 644 -2.14 -17.96 2.42
N GLN A 645 -2.04 -19.14 1.79
CA GLN A 645 -0.80 -19.63 1.17
C GLN A 645 -0.40 -18.86 -0.10
N THR A 646 -1.34 -18.18 -0.77
CA THR A 646 -1.10 -17.53 -2.05
C THR A 646 -0.98 -16.02 -1.86
N PRO A 647 0.22 -15.44 -2.02
CA PRO A 647 0.43 -14.00 -1.99
C PRO A 647 -0.17 -13.32 -3.21
N GLY A 648 -0.23 -12.01 -3.20
CA GLY A 648 -0.68 -11.16 -4.31
C GLY A 648 -1.71 -10.12 -3.88
N LEU A 649 -2.20 -9.35 -4.85
CA LEU A 649 -3.09 -8.20 -4.62
C LEU A 649 -4.25 -8.52 -3.66
N MET A 650 -4.94 -9.63 -3.87
CA MET A 650 -6.14 -9.94 -3.08
C MET A 650 -5.80 -10.26 -1.62
N MET A 651 -4.65 -10.89 -1.40
CA MET A 651 -4.15 -11.15 -0.05
C MET A 651 -3.56 -9.90 0.59
N ASP A 652 -2.94 -9.00 -0.19
CA ASP A 652 -2.49 -7.68 0.28
C ASP A 652 -3.68 -6.86 0.79
N LEU A 653 -4.81 -6.85 0.04
CA LEU A 653 -6.04 -6.19 0.46
C LEU A 653 -6.58 -6.78 1.76
N ASN A 654 -6.62 -8.11 1.87
CA ASN A 654 -7.09 -8.80 3.08
C ASN A 654 -6.19 -8.49 4.29
N ALA A 655 -4.89 -8.65 4.14
CA ALA A 655 -3.93 -8.40 5.22
C ALA A 655 -3.91 -6.91 5.64
N GLY A 656 -3.99 -6.00 4.67
CA GLY A 656 -4.09 -4.56 4.92
C GLY A 656 -5.37 -4.20 5.66
N TRP A 657 -6.52 -4.76 5.23
CA TRP A 657 -7.82 -4.50 5.83
C TRP A 657 -7.88 -4.89 7.30
N PHE A 658 -7.44 -6.10 7.63
CA PHE A 658 -7.51 -6.61 9.01
C PHE A 658 -6.37 -6.13 9.93
N ARG A 659 -5.44 -5.30 9.44
CA ARG A 659 -4.40 -4.67 10.28
C ARG A 659 -4.97 -3.66 11.27
N GLN A 660 -6.10 -3.04 10.94
CA GLN A 660 -6.80 -2.11 11.84
C GLN A 660 -7.40 -2.82 13.08
N ASN A 661 -7.85 -2.02 14.03
CA ASN A 661 -8.48 -2.51 15.27
C ASN A 661 -7.63 -3.54 16.01
N GLY A 662 -6.32 -3.25 16.15
CA GLY A 662 -5.37 -4.11 16.87
C GLY A 662 -5.08 -5.45 16.19
N ASN A 663 -5.33 -5.59 14.89
CA ASN A 663 -5.21 -6.89 14.19
C ASN A 663 -5.99 -8.02 14.87
N CYS A 664 -7.11 -7.67 15.53
CA CYS A 664 -7.90 -8.65 16.30
C CYS A 664 -8.72 -9.61 15.41
N GLY A 665 -8.71 -9.38 14.09
CA GLY A 665 -9.42 -10.19 13.11
C GLY A 665 -10.92 -9.88 12.96
N TYR A 666 -11.40 -8.86 13.65
CA TYR A 666 -12.75 -8.31 13.55
C TYR A 666 -12.69 -6.83 13.21
N VAL A 667 -13.39 -6.42 12.16
CA VAL A 667 -13.51 -5.03 11.74
C VAL A 667 -14.98 -4.67 11.65
N LEU A 668 -15.38 -3.63 12.38
CA LEU A 668 -16.76 -3.16 12.42
C LEU A 668 -17.18 -2.63 11.04
N ARG A 669 -18.29 -3.13 10.50
CA ARG A 669 -18.80 -2.70 9.19
C ARG A 669 -19.28 -1.24 9.25
N PRO A 670 -19.27 -0.51 8.13
CA PRO A 670 -19.85 0.84 8.04
C PRO A 670 -21.25 0.93 8.62
N ALA A 671 -21.57 2.04 9.30
CA ALA A 671 -22.88 2.25 9.92
C ALA A 671 -24.04 2.08 8.93
N ILE A 672 -23.87 2.57 7.70
CA ILE A 672 -24.84 2.44 6.60
C ILE A 672 -25.16 0.97 6.24
N MET A 673 -24.24 0.04 6.50
CA MET A 673 -24.42 -1.40 6.27
C MET A 673 -24.96 -2.15 7.51
N ARG A 674 -25.02 -1.51 8.67
CA ARG A 674 -25.49 -2.13 9.93
C ARG A 674 -26.87 -1.70 10.33
N GLU A 675 -27.22 -0.42 10.11
CA GLU A 675 -28.48 0.18 10.53
C GLU A 675 -29.65 -0.26 9.63
N GLU A 676 -30.77 -0.67 10.25
CA GLU A 676 -31.94 -1.17 9.51
C GLU A 676 -32.57 -0.14 8.58
N VAL A 677 -32.55 1.13 8.98
CA VAL A 677 -33.22 2.24 8.26
C VAL A 677 -32.39 2.79 7.10
N SER A 678 -31.09 2.45 7.04
CA SER A 678 -30.20 2.95 6.01
C SER A 678 -30.37 2.21 4.69
N TYR A 679 -30.58 2.97 3.62
CA TYR A 679 -30.52 2.46 2.25
C TYR A 679 -29.09 2.57 1.71
N PHE A 680 -28.54 1.46 1.30
CA PHE A 680 -27.19 1.39 0.72
C PHE A 680 -27.21 0.48 -0.51
N SER A 681 -26.68 0.98 -1.63
CA SER A 681 -26.41 0.18 -2.82
C SER A 681 -24.91 -0.03 -2.96
N ALA A 682 -24.47 -1.29 -2.92
CA ALA A 682 -23.05 -1.67 -3.04
C ALA A 682 -22.41 -1.28 -4.37
N ASN A 683 -23.22 -1.09 -5.40
CA ASN A 683 -22.78 -0.72 -6.75
C ASN A 683 -23.06 0.78 -7.06
N ALA A 684 -23.23 1.62 -6.04
CA ALA A 684 -23.40 3.06 -6.21
C ALA A 684 -22.22 3.65 -7.03
N LYS A 685 -22.58 4.48 -8.03
CA LYS A 685 -21.62 5.16 -8.91
C LYS A 685 -21.37 6.61 -8.49
N ASP A 686 -22.15 7.10 -7.55
CA ASP A 686 -22.15 8.48 -7.08
C ASP A 686 -22.08 8.54 -5.55
N SER A 687 -22.05 9.77 -5.02
CA SER A 687 -22.04 10.04 -3.57
C SER A 687 -23.21 9.38 -2.85
N LEU A 688 -22.92 8.67 -1.77
CA LEU A 688 -23.90 7.99 -0.93
C LEU A 688 -24.67 8.99 -0.05
N PRO A 689 -26.01 8.91 0.02
CA PRO A 689 -26.78 9.72 0.93
C PRO A 689 -26.38 9.48 2.40
N GLY A 690 -26.09 10.56 3.13
CA GLY A 690 -25.73 10.46 4.55
C GLY A 690 -24.24 10.16 4.84
N VAL A 691 -23.44 9.87 3.83
CA VAL A 691 -21.99 9.69 3.96
C VAL A 691 -21.27 10.94 3.47
N SER A 692 -20.28 11.42 4.23
CA SER A 692 -19.45 12.55 3.83
C SER A 692 -18.29 12.05 2.97
N ALA A 693 -18.41 12.25 1.65
CA ALA A 693 -17.31 11.97 0.74
C ALA A 693 -16.09 12.85 1.06
N GLN A 694 -14.90 12.27 0.97
CA GLN A 694 -13.63 12.92 1.24
C GLN A 694 -12.78 13.01 -0.03
N LEU A 695 -11.84 13.95 -0.04
CA LEU A 695 -10.84 14.12 -1.08
C LEU A 695 -9.47 13.85 -0.48
N LEU A 696 -8.81 12.81 -0.97
CA LEU A 696 -7.45 12.45 -0.60
C LEU A 696 -6.47 13.11 -1.56
N HIS A 697 -5.60 13.95 -1.03
CA HIS A 697 -4.42 14.46 -1.75
C HIS A 697 -3.20 13.69 -1.26
N ILE A 698 -2.48 13.07 -2.16
CA ILE A 698 -1.28 12.34 -1.84
C ILE A 698 -0.13 12.76 -2.74
N LYS A 699 1.03 13.01 -2.13
CA LYS A 699 2.26 13.32 -2.84
C LYS A 699 3.28 12.22 -2.55
N ILE A 700 3.75 11.56 -3.58
CA ILE A 700 4.87 10.63 -3.49
C ILE A 700 6.15 11.43 -3.68
N ILE A 701 6.94 11.56 -2.63
CA ILE A 701 8.13 12.42 -2.60
C ILE A 701 9.36 11.62 -3.04
N SER A 702 9.68 10.54 -2.32
CA SER A 702 10.88 9.74 -2.59
C SER A 702 10.72 8.30 -2.08
N GLY A 703 11.56 7.40 -2.58
CA GLY A 703 11.78 6.06 -2.03
C GLY A 703 13.13 5.95 -1.33
N GLN A 704 13.27 5.05 -0.38
CA GLN A 704 14.53 4.77 0.31
C GLN A 704 14.81 3.28 0.39
N ASN A 705 16.06 2.92 0.09
CA ASN A 705 16.59 1.58 0.19
C ASN A 705 15.74 0.55 -0.57
N LEU A 706 15.21 0.93 -1.73
CA LEU A 706 14.45 0.00 -2.57
C LEU A 706 15.34 -1.18 -2.96
N PRO A 707 14.92 -2.43 -2.74
CA PRO A 707 15.69 -3.59 -3.13
C PRO A 707 15.59 -3.82 -4.64
N LYS A 708 16.54 -4.55 -5.19
CA LYS A 708 16.38 -5.11 -6.53
C LYS A 708 15.28 -6.18 -6.53
N PRO A 709 14.51 -6.30 -7.60
CA PRO A 709 13.56 -7.39 -7.75
C PRO A 709 14.24 -8.77 -7.58
N LYS A 710 13.52 -9.72 -6.98
CA LYS A 710 14.04 -11.10 -6.87
C LYS A 710 13.98 -11.74 -8.24
N GLY A 711 15.12 -12.01 -8.86
CA GLY A 711 15.20 -12.68 -10.17
C GLY A 711 15.85 -11.83 -11.26
N SER A 712 16.01 -10.52 -11.08
CA SER A 712 16.80 -9.70 -12.00
C SER A 712 18.28 -10.13 -11.90
N GLY A 713 18.63 -11.13 -12.71
CA GLY A 713 19.96 -11.77 -12.68
C GLY A 713 20.96 -11.17 -13.65
N ALA A 714 20.60 -10.18 -14.43
CA ALA A 714 21.50 -9.55 -15.39
C ALA A 714 22.53 -8.70 -14.63
N LYS A 715 23.82 -9.08 -14.76
CA LYS A 715 24.92 -8.26 -14.26
C LYS A 715 24.88 -6.91 -14.96
N GLY A 716 24.51 -5.85 -14.24
CA GLY A 716 24.49 -4.47 -14.76
C GLY A 716 23.10 -3.87 -14.94
N ASP A 717 22.06 -4.61 -14.63
CA ASP A 717 20.71 -4.10 -14.62
C ASP A 717 20.52 -3.01 -13.57
N VAL A 718 19.96 -1.87 -14.01
CA VAL A 718 19.72 -0.69 -13.18
C VAL A 718 18.23 -0.64 -12.88
N VAL A 719 17.85 -0.69 -11.62
CA VAL A 719 16.45 -0.56 -11.19
C VAL A 719 15.90 0.80 -11.60
N GLU A 720 14.82 0.81 -12.35
CA GLU A 720 14.10 2.00 -12.83
C GLU A 720 12.71 2.10 -12.17
N PRO A 721 12.63 2.46 -10.87
CA PRO A 721 11.42 2.34 -10.10
C PRO A 721 10.37 3.40 -10.45
N TYR A 722 9.10 2.99 -10.33
CA TYR A 722 7.95 3.86 -10.28
C TYR A 722 6.94 3.36 -9.25
N VAL A 723 5.98 4.18 -8.87
CA VAL A 723 5.00 3.86 -7.83
C VAL A 723 3.59 3.95 -8.39
N TYR A 724 2.82 2.88 -8.27
CA TYR A 724 1.37 2.91 -8.35
C TYR A 724 0.78 3.29 -6.99
N VAL A 725 -0.25 4.12 -7.02
CA VAL A 725 -1.13 4.41 -5.89
C VAL A 725 -2.54 4.04 -6.30
N GLU A 726 -3.08 3.03 -5.65
CA GLU A 726 -4.37 2.45 -5.94
C GLU A 726 -5.35 2.70 -4.79
N THR A 727 -6.60 2.97 -5.12
CA THR A 727 -7.69 2.97 -4.14
C THR A 727 -8.69 1.89 -4.48
N HIS A 728 -9.11 1.13 -3.48
CA HIS A 728 -10.07 0.03 -3.56
C HIS A 728 -11.23 0.30 -2.60
N GLY A 729 -12.43 -0.12 -2.95
CA GLY A 729 -13.64 0.12 -2.14
C GLY A 729 -14.91 -0.21 -2.92
N ILE A 730 -15.93 0.61 -2.78
CA ILE A 730 -17.08 0.56 -3.70
C ILE A 730 -16.62 0.98 -5.11
N PRO A 731 -17.35 0.61 -6.18
CA PRO A 731 -16.89 0.92 -7.55
C PRO A 731 -16.60 2.40 -7.81
N ALA A 732 -17.26 3.32 -7.08
CA ALA A 732 -17.02 4.76 -7.19
C ALA A 732 -15.71 5.23 -6.57
N ASP A 733 -15.08 4.42 -5.71
CA ASP A 733 -13.84 4.74 -4.98
C ASP A 733 -12.60 4.09 -5.61
N CYS A 734 -12.80 3.20 -6.58
CA CYS A 734 -11.69 2.53 -7.24
C CYS A 734 -11.02 3.47 -8.25
N ALA A 735 -9.75 3.76 -8.03
CA ALA A 735 -8.93 4.60 -8.91
C ALA A 735 -7.46 4.21 -8.80
N GLU A 736 -6.68 4.51 -9.82
CA GLU A 736 -5.26 4.21 -9.92
C GLU A 736 -4.51 5.38 -10.54
N HIS A 737 -3.34 5.67 -9.99
CA HIS A 737 -2.38 6.64 -10.54
C HIS A 737 -0.96 6.10 -10.41
N ARG A 738 -0.11 6.41 -11.39
CA ARG A 738 1.32 6.05 -11.33
C ARG A 738 2.21 7.27 -11.43
N THR A 739 3.37 7.20 -10.79
CA THR A 739 4.44 8.18 -10.97
C THR A 739 5.16 7.92 -12.29
N LYS A 740 5.98 8.89 -12.71
CA LYS A 740 6.97 8.66 -13.76
C LYS A 740 8.04 7.71 -13.26
N THR A 741 8.60 6.97 -14.18
CA THR A 741 9.76 6.11 -13.95
C THR A 741 11.00 6.96 -13.67
N VAL A 742 11.78 6.57 -12.66
CA VAL A 742 13.04 7.22 -12.30
C VAL A 742 14.21 6.37 -12.81
N THR A 743 14.90 6.87 -13.84
CA THR A 743 16.00 6.15 -14.51
C THR A 743 17.38 6.32 -13.84
N GLN A 744 17.45 7.08 -12.74
CA GLN A 744 18.67 7.34 -11.99
C GLN A 744 18.42 7.14 -10.50
N ASN A 745 19.36 6.50 -9.81
CA ASN A 745 19.26 6.25 -8.39
C ASN A 745 18.08 5.35 -8.00
N GLY A 746 18.04 4.13 -8.52
CA GLY A 746 16.99 3.16 -8.24
C GLY A 746 16.83 2.80 -6.76
N ASP A 747 17.92 2.86 -5.96
CA ASP A 747 17.88 2.59 -4.52
C ASP A 747 17.13 3.68 -3.73
N ASN A 748 17.28 4.97 -4.11
CA ASN A 748 16.70 6.12 -3.41
C ASN A 748 16.12 7.14 -4.42
N PRO A 749 15.07 6.78 -5.17
CA PRO A 749 14.52 7.64 -6.20
C PRO A 749 13.76 8.83 -5.62
N ILE A 750 13.76 9.95 -6.34
CA ILE A 750 12.91 11.11 -6.06
C ILE A 750 11.83 11.20 -7.15
N PHE A 751 10.57 11.03 -6.74
CA PHE A 751 9.40 11.05 -7.63
C PHE A 751 8.77 12.45 -7.71
N ASP A 752 8.54 13.10 -6.58
CA ASP A 752 7.95 14.45 -6.43
C ASP A 752 6.64 14.65 -7.22
N GLU A 753 5.74 13.66 -7.16
CA GLU A 753 4.46 13.68 -7.88
C GLU A 753 3.26 13.60 -6.95
N SER A 754 2.17 14.30 -7.32
CA SER A 754 0.96 14.45 -6.53
C SER A 754 -0.26 13.91 -7.27
N PHE A 755 -1.16 13.26 -6.52
CA PHE A 755 -2.40 12.65 -6.99
C PHE A 755 -3.58 13.04 -6.12
N GLU A 756 -4.79 12.96 -6.68
CA GLU A 756 -6.05 13.25 -5.98
C GLU A 756 -7.02 12.10 -6.19
N PHE A 757 -7.62 11.62 -5.10
CA PHE A 757 -8.61 10.55 -5.11
C PHE A 757 -9.90 11.02 -4.44
N HIS A 758 -11.04 10.68 -5.06
CA HIS A 758 -12.35 10.93 -4.47
C HIS A 758 -12.82 9.68 -3.73
N ILE A 759 -13.03 9.77 -2.43
CA ILE A 759 -13.45 8.66 -1.58
C ILE A 759 -14.88 8.91 -1.11
N ASN A 760 -15.83 8.11 -1.59
CA ASN A 760 -17.25 8.24 -1.29
C ASN A 760 -17.67 7.45 -0.06
N LEU A 761 -16.99 6.33 0.25
CA LEU A 761 -17.21 5.54 1.45
C LEU A 761 -15.87 5.30 2.19
N PRO A 762 -15.39 6.30 2.97
CA PRO A 762 -14.13 6.21 3.70
C PRO A 762 -13.97 4.95 4.55
N GLU A 763 -15.03 4.56 5.25
CA GLU A 763 -15.09 3.39 6.13
C GLU A 763 -14.85 2.04 5.42
N LEU A 764 -14.87 1.97 4.08
CA LEU A 764 -14.62 0.75 3.30
C LEU A 764 -13.43 0.89 2.33
N ALA A 765 -12.90 2.09 2.18
CA ALA A 765 -11.83 2.37 1.24
C ALA A 765 -10.47 1.85 1.76
N ILE A 766 -9.68 1.30 0.83
CA ILE A 766 -8.31 0.82 1.07
C ILE A 766 -7.40 1.54 0.09
N LEU A 767 -6.24 1.98 0.58
CA LEU A 767 -5.17 2.55 -0.23
C LEU A 767 -4.03 1.53 -0.33
N ARG A 768 -3.50 1.35 -1.53
CA ARG A 768 -2.34 0.49 -1.78
C ARG A 768 -1.27 1.25 -2.54
N PHE A 769 -0.02 1.12 -2.08
CA PHE A 769 1.20 1.57 -2.74
C PHE A 769 1.92 0.37 -3.31
N VAL A 770 2.26 0.40 -4.58
CA VAL A 770 3.04 -0.65 -5.24
C VAL A 770 4.24 -0.03 -5.91
N VAL A 771 5.42 -0.54 -5.64
CA VAL A 771 6.65 -0.11 -6.29
C VAL A 771 7.06 -1.20 -7.26
N LEU A 772 7.21 -0.82 -8.51
CA LEU A 772 7.58 -1.71 -9.62
C LEU A 772 8.87 -1.20 -10.29
N ASP A 773 9.60 -2.09 -10.91
CA ASP A 773 10.71 -1.82 -11.82
C ASP A 773 10.19 -1.79 -13.25
N ASP A 774 10.49 -0.74 -14.01
CA ASP A 774 10.00 -0.53 -15.39
C ASP A 774 10.94 -1.23 -16.36
N ASP A 775 10.67 -2.49 -16.67
CA ASP A 775 11.49 -3.33 -17.55
C ASP A 775 10.86 -3.52 -18.93
N TYR A 776 11.69 -3.65 -19.95
CA TYR A 776 11.26 -3.82 -21.34
C TYR A 776 10.42 -5.09 -21.60
N ILE A 777 10.60 -6.15 -20.80
CA ILE A 777 9.91 -7.45 -20.97
C ILE A 777 8.67 -7.57 -20.09
N GLY A 778 8.50 -6.66 -19.14
CA GLY A 778 7.38 -6.65 -18.16
C GLY A 778 7.85 -6.12 -16.82
N ASP A 779 6.99 -5.34 -16.18
CA ASP A 779 7.32 -4.67 -14.95
C ASP A 779 7.57 -5.68 -13.82
N GLU A 780 8.66 -5.51 -13.09
CA GLU A 780 9.00 -6.39 -11.97
C GLU A 780 8.59 -5.80 -10.62
N PHE A 781 8.01 -6.66 -9.76
CA PHE A 781 7.57 -6.26 -8.43
C PHE A 781 8.76 -6.01 -7.49
N ILE A 782 8.79 -4.82 -6.85
CA ILE A 782 9.79 -4.48 -5.83
C ILE A 782 9.19 -4.62 -4.44
N ALA A 783 8.10 -3.90 -4.15
CA ALA A 783 7.50 -3.86 -2.83
C ALA A 783 6.08 -3.27 -2.85
N GLN A 784 5.32 -3.48 -1.78
CA GLN A 784 3.98 -2.92 -1.62
C GLN A 784 3.70 -2.51 -0.17
N TYR A 785 2.65 -1.71 0.03
CA TYR A 785 2.03 -1.47 1.32
C TYR A 785 0.56 -1.16 1.16
N THR A 786 -0.28 -1.85 1.92
CA THR A 786 -1.74 -1.71 1.88
C THR A 786 -2.27 -1.24 3.22
N ILE A 787 -3.16 -0.24 3.21
CA ILE A 787 -3.67 0.43 4.41
C ILE A 787 -5.14 0.84 4.24
N PRO A 788 -6.02 0.61 5.23
CA PRO A 788 -7.36 1.17 5.22
C PRO A 788 -7.31 2.70 5.25
N PHE A 789 -8.22 3.33 4.54
CA PHE A 789 -8.25 4.80 4.43
C PHE A 789 -8.37 5.49 5.79
N GLU A 790 -9.21 4.97 6.69
CA GLU A 790 -9.39 5.53 8.04
C GLU A 790 -8.18 5.37 8.96
N CYS A 791 -7.23 4.51 8.59
CA CYS A 791 -5.97 4.34 9.32
C CYS A 791 -4.85 5.25 8.82
N LEU A 792 -5.12 6.15 7.86
CA LEU A 792 -4.14 7.08 7.33
C LEU A 792 -3.92 8.26 8.28
N GLN A 793 -2.67 8.53 8.60
CA GLN A 793 -2.26 9.79 9.20
C GLN A 793 -1.97 10.84 8.13
N THR A 794 -2.44 12.06 8.34
CA THR A 794 -2.14 13.22 7.48
C THR A 794 -0.75 13.79 7.78
N GLY A 795 -0.21 14.61 6.86
CA GLY A 795 1.10 15.25 6.97
C GLY A 795 2.21 14.49 6.24
N PHE A 796 3.44 14.80 6.59
CA PHE A 796 4.63 14.10 6.08
C PHE A 796 4.79 12.77 6.79
N ARG A 797 4.69 11.69 6.02
CA ARG A 797 4.71 10.31 6.55
C ARG A 797 5.65 9.45 5.75
N HIS A 798 6.16 8.41 6.38
CA HIS A 798 6.82 7.35 5.64
C HIS A 798 5.99 6.06 5.69
N VAL A 799 5.99 5.38 4.56
CA VAL A 799 5.25 4.15 4.30
C VAL A 799 6.25 3.01 4.34
N PRO A 800 6.24 2.14 5.35
CA PRO A 800 7.11 0.97 5.39
C PRO A 800 6.65 -0.02 4.33
N LEU A 801 7.58 -0.51 3.51
CA LEU A 801 7.25 -1.41 2.41
C LEU A 801 7.39 -2.87 2.79
N GLN A 802 6.60 -3.72 2.16
CA GLN A 802 6.55 -5.16 2.35
C GLN A 802 6.94 -5.88 1.06
N SER A 803 7.51 -7.08 1.23
CA SER A 803 7.76 -8.03 0.14
C SER A 803 6.45 -8.59 -0.42
N LEU A 804 6.52 -9.37 -1.49
CA LEU A 804 5.37 -10.09 -2.06
C LEU A 804 4.69 -11.02 -1.03
N THR A 805 5.47 -11.58 -0.09
CA THR A 805 4.96 -12.46 0.98
C THR A 805 4.44 -11.72 2.20
N GLY A 806 4.38 -10.38 2.17
CA GLY A 806 3.86 -9.55 3.25
C GLY A 806 4.85 -9.25 4.37
N GLU A 807 6.12 -9.66 4.25
CA GLU A 807 7.16 -9.36 5.23
C GLU A 807 7.67 -7.93 5.08
N PHE A 808 7.84 -7.21 6.18
CA PHE A 808 8.41 -5.87 6.14
C PHE A 808 9.87 -5.91 5.69
N LEU A 809 10.17 -5.09 4.68
CA LEU A 809 11.52 -4.90 4.18
C LEU A 809 12.26 -3.92 5.09
N GLN A 810 13.41 -4.34 5.60
CA GLN A 810 14.17 -3.55 6.57
C GLN A 810 14.64 -2.22 5.95
N ASN A 811 14.30 -1.10 6.60
CA ASN A 811 14.66 0.27 6.20
C ASN A 811 14.20 0.67 4.78
N THR A 812 13.26 -0.06 4.19
CA THR A 812 12.69 0.24 2.87
C THR A 812 11.38 0.99 3.04
N THR A 813 11.33 2.23 2.58
CA THR A 813 10.17 3.11 2.79
C THR A 813 9.90 4.00 1.58
N LEU A 814 8.64 4.46 1.45
CA LEU A 814 8.31 5.65 0.68
C LEU A 814 8.12 6.84 1.63
N PHE A 815 8.60 8.01 1.24
CA PHE A 815 8.31 9.27 1.92
C PHE A 815 7.21 10.01 1.16
N VAL A 816 6.12 10.32 1.86
CA VAL A 816 4.90 10.85 1.27
C VAL A 816 4.37 12.04 2.07
N HIS A 817 3.54 12.87 1.43
CA HIS A 817 2.69 13.83 2.12
C HIS A 817 1.23 13.52 1.84
N ILE A 818 0.40 13.48 2.88
CA ILE A 818 -1.01 13.13 2.83
C ILE A 818 -1.85 14.28 3.40
N ALA A 819 -2.84 14.71 2.62
CA ALA A 819 -3.85 15.64 3.10
C ALA A 819 -5.24 15.12 2.75
N ILE A 820 -6.17 15.20 3.71
CA ILE A 820 -7.55 14.78 3.55
C ILE A 820 -8.45 15.98 3.77
N THR A 821 -9.34 16.25 2.81
CA THR A 821 -10.27 17.37 2.89
C THR A 821 -11.70 16.89 2.69
N ASN A 822 -12.64 17.47 3.44
CA ASN A 822 -14.04 17.17 3.25
C ASN A 822 -14.56 17.81 1.96
N ARG A 823 -15.23 17.06 1.11
CA ARG A 823 -15.82 17.57 -0.15
C ARG A 823 -16.82 18.72 0.07
N ARG A 824 -17.37 18.86 1.29
CA ARG A 824 -18.22 20.01 1.72
C ARG A 824 -17.42 21.24 2.16
N GLY A 825 -16.11 21.18 2.24
CA GLY A 825 -15.23 22.27 2.71
C GLY A 825 -15.02 23.44 1.74
N GLY A 826 -15.80 23.55 0.69
CA GLY A 826 -16.02 24.80 -0.01
C GLY A 826 -16.89 25.77 0.80
N GLY A 827 -16.79 25.74 2.12
CA GLY A 827 -17.48 26.64 3.04
C GLY A 827 -16.98 28.06 2.86
N LYS A 828 -17.63 28.82 1.95
CA LYS A 828 -17.72 30.27 2.13
C LYS A 828 -18.22 30.49 3.54
N ALA A 829 -17.38 31.08 4.39
CA ALA A 829 -17.83 31.69 5.63
C ALA A 829 -19.09 32.51 5.30
N GLN A 830 -20.22 32.10 5.85
CA GLN A 830 -21.45 32.83 5.73
C GLN A 830 -21.24 34.21 6.39
N LYS A 831 -20.86 35.20 5.61
CA LYS A 831 -21.15 36.57 5.96
C LYS A 831 -22.66 36.69 5.92
N LYS A 832 -23.29 36.72 7.11
CA LYS A 832 -24.64 37.23 7.29
C LYS A 832 -24.69 38.63 6.69
N GLY A 833 -25.36 38.76 5.56
CA GLY A 833 -25.67 40.02 4.90
C GLY A 833 -26.92 39.82 4.09
N LEU A 834 -28.03 40.20 4.65
CA LEU A 834 -29.32 40.40 3.96
C LEU A 834 -29.07 41.16 2.68
N TYR A 835 -29.46 40.61 1.54
CA TYR A 835 -30.20 41.33 0.49
C TYR A 835 -30.81 40.32 -0.50
N VAL A 836 -32.14 40.31 -0.48
CA VAL A 836 -33.00 39.69 -1.47
C VAL A 836 -32.82 40.36 -2.82
N ARG A 837 -32.52 39.57 -3.88
CA ARG A 837 -32.89 39.94 -5.24
C ARG A 837 -33.26 38.73 -6.09
N LYS A 838 -34.47 38.89 -6.64
CA LYS A 838 -35.25 37.95 -7.46
C LYS A 838 -34.54 37.44 -8.72
N GLY A 839 -34.74 36.16 -8.95
CA GLY A 839 -35.08 35.50 -10.20
C GLY A 839 -34.23 35.69 -11.47
N LYS A 840 -33.54 34.61 -11.84
CA LYS A 840 -33.42 34.20 -13.25
C LYS A 840 -33.33 32.70 -13.34
N LYS A 841 -34.16 32.15 -14.20
CA LYS A 841 -34.40 30.76 -14.52
C LYS A 841 -33.10 29.95 -14.67
N VAL A 842 -33.02 28.89 -13.91
CA VAL A 842 -32.09 27.77 -14.15
C VAL A 842 -32.58 27.06 -15.42
N ARG A 843 -31.77 27.09 -16.47
CA ARG A 843 -31.92 26.18 -17.59
C ARG A 843 -31.33 24.85 -17.15
N GLU A 844 -32.17 23.86 -17.06
CA GLU A 844 -31.83 22.45 -17.01
C GLU A 844 -30.91 22.12 -18.20
N TYR A 845 -29.71 21.70 -17.89
CA TYR A 845 -28.89 20.95 -18.82
C TYR A 845 -29.12 19.47 -18.56
N THR A 846 -30.12 18.95 -19.23
CA THR A 846 -30.28 17.51 -19.41
C THR A 846 -29.12 16.96 -20.21
N SER A 847 -28.56 15.86 -19.65
CA SER A 847 -27.97 14.75 -20.38
C SER A 847 -27.05 15.06 -21.58
N THR A 848 -25.77 14.90 -21.33
CA THR A 848 -24.88 14.16 -22.24
C THR A 848 -23.60 13.85 -21.49
N LYS A 849 -23.35 12.61 -21.29
CA LYS A 849 -22.15 11.88 -21.71
C LYS A 849 -21.81 10.72 -20.79
N THR A 850 -22.50 9.66 -21.08
CA THR A 850 -22.13 8.28 -20.75
C THR A 850 -20.90 7.77 -21.54
N THR A 851 -20.20 8.63 -22.30
CA THR A 851 -19.03 8.22 -23.11
C THR A 851 -17.69 8.29 -22.36
N GLY A 852 -17.56 9.11 -21.30
CA GLY A 852 -16.34 9.18 -20.49
C GLY A 852 -16.19 8.01 -19.52
N ILE A 853 -17.32 7.52 -18.99
CA ILE A 853 -17.34 6.43 -17.99
C ILE A 853 -17.05 5.08 -18.65
N LYS A 854 -17.48 4.87 -19.91
CA LYS A 854 -17.14 3.64 -20.65
C LYS A 854 -15.64 3.54 -20.97
N ALA A 855 -14.98 4.64 -21.26
CA ALA A 855 -13.55 4.66 -21.53
C ALA A 855 -12.71 4.41 -20.25
N ILE A 856 -13.19 4.88 -19.11
CA ILE A 856 -12.55 4.62 -17.78
C ILE A 856 -12.81 3.17 -17.35
N ASP A 857 -14.02 2.65 -17.59
CA ASP A 857 -14.39 1.27 -17.30
C ASP A 857 -13.67 0.28 -18.24
N GLU A 858 -13.41 0.67 -19.49
CA GLU A 858 -12.67 -0.12 -20.47
C GLU A 858 -11.15 -0.04 -20.22
N ALA A 859 -10.63 1.11 -19.80
CA ALA A 859 -9.24 1.26 -19.34
C ALA A 859 -9.00 0.52 -18.02
N PHE A 860 -10.00 0.47 -17.12
CA PHE A 860 -9.92 -0.27 -15.86
C PHE A 860 -9.97 -1.79 -16.09
N ARG A 861 -10.79 -2.24 -17.05
CA ARG A 861 -10.85 -3.67 -17.46
C ARG A 861 -9.60 -4.12 -18.21
N THR A 862 -8.87 -3.21 -18.83
CA THR A 862 -7.59 -3.49 -19.53
C THR A 862 -6.37 -3.29 -18.62
N ALA A 863 -6.42 -2.41 -17.63
CA ALA A 863 -5.32 -2.20 -16.68
C ALA A 863 -5.25 -3.27 -15.58
N ILE A 864 -6.41 -3.79 -15.13
CA ILE A 864 -6.45 -4.92 -14.19
C ILE A 864 -5.77 -6.18 -14.76
N PRO A 865 -5.89 -6.52 -16.07
CA PRO A 865 -5.09 -7.60 -16.64
C PRO A 865 -3.58 -7.36 -16.62
N SER A 866 -3.08 -6.15 -16.82
CA SER A 866 -1.63 -5.90 -16.83
C SER A 866 -1.00 -5.96 -15.43
N LEU A 867 -1.74 -5.54 -14.40
CA LEU A 867 -1.32 -5.75 -13.00
C LEU A 867 -1.48 -7.21 -12.56
N ARG A 868 -2.54 -7.89 -13.04
CA ARG A 868 -2.69 -9.33 -12.89
C ARG A 868 -1.58 -10.08 -13.63
N GLU A 869 -1.22 -9.68 -14.84
CA GLU A 869 -0.12 -10.30 -15.59
C GLU A 869 1.23 -10.11 -14.91
N ALA A 870 1.50 -8.96 -14.31
CA ALA A 870 2.73 -8.76 -13.54
C ALA A 870 2.77 -9.55 -12.22
N THR A 871 1.60 -9.80 -11.59
CA THR A 871 1.45 -10.66 -10.40
C THR A 871 1.26 -12.13 -10.78
N ASP A 872 0.42 -12.43 -11.77
CA ASP A 872 0.09 -13.80 -12.22
C ASP A 872 1.25 -14.45 -13.00
N LEU A 873 2.10 -13.67 -13.70
CA LEU A 873 3.31 -14.20 -14.34
C LEU A 873 4.35 -14.67 -13.31
N ARG A 874 4.35 -14.13 -12.09
CA ARG A 874 5.21 -14.61 -11.00
C ARG A 874 4.63 -15.81 -10.27
N GLU A 875 3.33 -15.89 -10.14
CA GLU A 875 2.64 -17.10 -9.67
C GLU A 875 2.92 -18.26 -10.64
N ASN A 876 2.94 -18.00 -11.95
CA ASN A 876 3.27 -19.01 -12.98
C ASN A 876 4.75 -19.35 -13.09
N VAL A 877 5.69 -18.47 -12.74
CA VAL A 877 7.14 -18.77 -12.76
C VAL A 877 7.55 -19.63 -11.56
N GLN A 878 6.79 -19.65 -10.48
CA GLN A 878 6.99 -20.62 -9.39
C GLN A 878 6.49 -22.03 -9.75
N VAL A 879 5.53 -22.15 -10.69
CA VAL A 879 5.00 -23.45 -11.18
C VAL A 879 5.97 -24.11 -12.17
N PHE A 880 6.86 -23.37 -12.84
CA PHE A 880 7.90 -23.90 -13.71
C PHE A 880 9.29 -23.96 -13.05
N GLY A 881 9.38 -24.37 -11.80
CA GLY A 881 10.59 -24.87 -11.18
C GLY A 881 10.99 -26.22 -11.79
N PRO A 882 12.25 -26.61 -11.83
CA PRO A 882 12.91 -27.26 -12.95
C PRO A 882 12.43 -28.68 -13.22
N LEU A 883 11.82 -28.87 -14.37
CA LEU A 883 11.87 -30.15 -15.09
C LEU A 883 13.18 -30.11 -15.94
N PHE A 884 14.31 -30.35 -15.25
CA PHE A 884 15.53 -30.99 -15.85
C PHE A 884 16.45 -31.44 -14.71
#